data_37732154fb42da549d0b5e65c9a56907
#
_entry.id   37732154fb42da549d0b5e65c9a56907
#
_cell.length_a   1.000
_cell.length_b   1.000
_cell.length_c   1.000
_cell.angle_alpha   90.00
_cell.angle_beta   90.00
_cell.angle_gamma   90.00
#
_symmetry.space_group_name_H-M   'P 1'
#
loop_
_entity.id
_entity.type
_entity.pdbx_description
1 polymer ?
#
loop_
_entity_poly.entity_id
_entity_poly.type
_entity_poly.pdbx_seq_one_letter_code
_entity_poly.pdbx_strand_id
1 'polypeptide(L)'
;MISGFGPCAFADGTRAWEQSKFEDLAKGTATGVAIRSSGGLELAPSFKLLYATPSTYIWAVAADESGNVYAATGSPARVYQIAPDGSATIIFEPQELQVQTLEVGSHGVIYAATAPDGKVYKIEHRVREKADTRKGSKTSEKDAAKDSAPPKDSAKPALDPSWTSSEYFAPGTKYIWDLVLDKAGNLYVATGDHGEIYKVTAKGEHSLFFKSDDTHIRVLALDAKGNVIAGTDGSGLVYRISPAGDGFVLYSAAKKEITALALDRDGNIFAAGVGEKRGGTSTPSVGPSPVSTAASSAESSSSPTPGMTLTLSPSTSHVGPFPFPGGSSNGGSDVYRIAADGSPSRIWTSHEDIVYALAFDSHDKLLAGTGNRGHVFEIDGQDEFSDLLKAPASQVTGFAKAPQGGLYAATSNLGKIFLLGPGPETEGTYESDVFDAKVFSRWGRAELRGTGSTVELLARSGNVDNPDRNWSPWKQVDLNQESEMGVPPARYAQWKAVLHSGNPKPAVDTVTLNYLPKNVAPEVEDVSVLMGVRYQPLAKSTGLGLSTDVSVSLGTHFESPLPSTHDRDSIGVKWNANDDNDDQLVYSVYYRGDGETRWLLLKDNLIEKAYSFDASLLPDGGYVVKVVASDAPSHSPGEALTTSKESRRFEVDTTPPRVENLIASIESTQIRVRFRAVDGFSNIKRAEFSVDAGDWKYVEPSGQLSDARIEDYDFMVPLDTAKDGASEHVVVVRVYDKYENMGAAKTLLKGK
;
A
#
# COMPACT_ATOMS: atom_id res chain seq x y z
N MET A 1 -47.45 -29.69 6.44
CA MET A 1 -46.23 -29.42 7.23
C MET A 1 -45.35 -28.51 6.37
N ILE A 2 -45.39 -27.21 6.63
CA ILE A 2 -44.53 -26.24 5.94
C ILE A 2 -43.35 -26.03 6.89
N SER A 3 -42.22 -26.63 6.54
CA SER A 3 -40.94 -26.42 7.23
C SER A 3 -40.45 -25.01 6.91
N GLY A 4 -40.60 -24.10 7.85
CA GLY A 4 -39.99 -22.74 7.76
C GLY A 4 -38.48 -22.88 7.93
N PHE A 5 -37.73 -22.59 6.86
CA PHE A 5 -36.33 -22.24 7.00
C PHE A 5 -36.26 -20.84 7.68
N GLY A 6 -36.02 -20.84 8.97
CA GLY A 6 -35.61 -19.62 9.64
C GLY A 6 -34.24 -19.19 9.09
N PRO A 7 -33.91 -17.90 9.12
CA PRO A 7 -32.55 -17.43 8.82
C PRO A 7 -31.58 -18.15 9.75
N CYS A 8 -30.53 -18.75 9.19
CA CYS A 8 -29.43 -19.26 10.00
C CYS A 8 -28.82 -18.07 10.72
N ALA A 9 -29.04 -17.94 12.00
CA ALA A 9 -28.26 -17.07 12.85
C ALA A 9 -26.85 -17.64 12.90
N PHE A 10 -25.88 -16.92 12.36
CA PHE A 10 -24.47 -17.23 12.60
C PHE A 10 -24.16 -16.71 14.01
N ALA A 11 -24.13 -17.60 14.99
CA ALA A 11 -23.62 -17.26 16.31
C ALA A 11 -22.14 -16.87 16.15
N ASP A 12 -21.75 -15.77 16.74
CA ASP A 12 -20.34 -15.34 16.77
C ASP A 12 -19.55 -16.35 17.61
N GLY A 13 -18.78 -17.17 16.91
CA GLY A 13 -18.01 -18.25 17.50
C GLY A 13 -16.53 -17.90 17.58
N THR A 14 -15.72 -18.92 17.87
CA THR A 14 -14.27 -18.81 17.81
C THR A 14 -13.86 -18.42 16.39
N ARG A 15 -13.09 -17.33 16.29
CA ARG A 15 -12.49 -16.84 15.03
C ARG A 15 -11.06 -17.33 14.92
N ALA A 16 -10.51 -17.30 13.71
CA ALA A 16 -9.15 -17.72 13.43
C ALA A 16 -8.41 -16.60 12.70
N TRP A 17 -7.19 -16.34 13.14
CA TRP A 17 -6.21 -15.56 12.40
C TRP A 17 -5.20 -16.51 11.77
N GLU A 18 -5.20 -16.60 10.45
CA GLU A 18 -4.34 -17.49 9.67
C GLU A 18 -3.34 -16.68 8.85
N GLN A 19 -2.06 -17.09 8.91
CA GLN A 19 -1.00 -16.57 8.07
C GLN A 19 -0.34 -17.72 7.32
N SER A 20 -0.42 -17.69 6.01
CA SER A 20 0.17 -18.68 5.10
C SER A 20 0.69 -18.05 3.82
N LYS A 21 0.22 -16.87 3.44
CA LYS A 21 0.55 -16.22 2.18
C LYS A 21 1.80 -15.34 2.32
N PHE A 22 2.52 -15.18 1.22
CA PHE A 22 3.71 -14.33 1.15
C PHE A 22 3.42 -12.91 1.65
N GLU A 23 2.32 -12.29 1.19
CA GLU A 23 1.99 -10.90 1.52
C GLU A 23 1.72 -10.67 3.02
N ASP A 24 1.25 -11.71 3.72
CA ASP A 24 1.03 -11.66 5.16
C ASP A 24 2.33 -11.89 5.92
N LEU A 25 3.12 -12.87 5.49
CA LEU A 25 4.40 -13.19 6.12
C LEU A 25 5.46 -12.12 5.87
N ALA A 26 5.42 -11.43 4.73
CA ALA A 26 6.36 -10.34 4.41
C ALA A 26 6.19 -9.09 5.31
N LYS A 27 5.07 -8.96 6.03
CA LYS A 27 4.85 -7.90 7.02
C LYS A 27 5.60 -8.13 8.33
N GLY A 28 5.98 -9.37 8.61
CA GLY A 28 6.71 -9.77 9.81
C GLY A 28 8.21 -9.45 9.71
N THR A 29 8.94 -9.91 10.72
CA THR A 29 10.40 -9.76 10.79
C THR A 29 11.07 -11.12 10.77
N ALA A 30 11.82 -11.39 9.70
CA ALA A 30 12.58 -12.61 9.50
C ALA A 30 14.08 -12.37 9.81
N THR A 31 14.69 -13.27 10.57
CA THR A 31 16.13 -13.29 10.86
C THR A 31 16.63 -14.72 10.69
N GLY A 32 17.44 -14.99 9.66
CA GLY A 32 17.86 -16.33 9.32
C GLY A 32 16.73 -17.24 8.80
N VAL A 33 15.62 -16.64 8.37
CA VAL A 33 14.44 -17.31 7.82
C VAL A 33 14.12 -16.70 6.46
N ALA A 34 13.88 -17.55 5.47
CA ALA A 34 13.41 -17.17 4.14
C ALA A 34 11.88 -17.31 4.05
N ILE A 35 11.26 -16.45 3.23
CA ILE A 35 9.82 -16.43 2.98
C ILE A 35 9.58 -16.81 1.51
N ARG A 36 8.85 -17.90 1.26
CA ARG A 36 8.57 -18.39 -0.10
C ARG A 36 7.40 -17.64 -0.72
N SER A 37 7.47 -17.37 -2.02
CA SER A 37 6.35 -16.75 -2.78
C SER A 37 5.07 -17.59 -2.75
N SER A 38 5.19 -18.90 -2.70
CA SER A 38 4.05 -19.81 -2.50
C SER A 38 3.45 -19.77 -1.09
N GLY A 39 4.06 -19.00 -0.21
CA GLY A 39 3.77 -18.95 1.23
C GLY A 39 4.64 -19.91 2.03
N GLY A 40 4.75 -19.60 3.34
CA GLY A 40 5.53 -20.37 4.30
C GLY A 40 6.96 -19.88 4.51
N LEU A 41 7.59 -20.45 5.54
CA LEU A 41 8.88 -20.07 6.07
C LEU A 41 9.83 -21.26 6.04
N GLU A 42 11.12 -20.99 5.78
CA GLU A 42 12.20 -21.99 5.86
C GLU A 42 13.50 -21.34 6.35
N LEU A 43 14.50 -22.13 6.72
CA LEU A 43 15.80 -21.57 7.10
C LEU A 43 16.47 -20.93 5.89
N ALA A 44 16.89 -19.68 6.05
CA ALA A 44 17.65 -18.93 5.07
C ALA A 44 19.07 -19.51 4.90
N PRO A 45 19.74 -19.24 3.77
CA PRO A 45 21.18 -19.44 3.67
C PRO A 45 21.93 -18.64 4.75
N SER A 46 23.04 -19.16 5.25
CA SER A 46 23.86 -18.45 6.22
C SER A 46 24.36 -17.12 5.65
N PHE A 47 24.30 -16.05 6.45
CA PHE A 47 24.70 -14.71 6.02
C PHE A 47 25.62 -14.08 7.06
N LYS A 48 26.93 -14.27 6.86
CA LYS A 48 27.96 -13.92 7.85
C LYS A 48 28.78 -12.72 7.41
N LEU A 49 28.91 -11.73 8.29
CA LEU A 49 29.78 -10.59 8.06
C LEU A 49 31.23 -11.06 7.94
N LEU A 50 31.86 -10.78 6.79
CA LEU A 50 33.27 -11.00 6.57
C LEU A 50 34.07 -9.75 6.95
N TYR A 51 33.68 -8.59 6.46
CA TYR A 51 34.38 -7.34 6.73
C TYR A 51 33.47 -6.13 6.65
N ALA A 52 33.65 -5.13 7.53
CA ALA A 52 33.00 -3.84 7.48
C ALA A 52 34.03 -2.77 7.08
N THR A 53 33.87 -2.19 5.90
CA THR A 53 34.74 -1.11 5.43
C THR A 53 34.38 0.22 6.11
N PRO A 54 35.33 1.15 6.25
CA PRO A 54 35.00 2.52 6.66
C PRO A 54 34.33 3.34 5.55
N SER A 55 34.20 2.78 4.33
CA SER A 55 33.57 3.44 3.19
C SER A 55 32.05 3.26 3.22
N THR A 56 31.31 4.30 2.81
CA THR A 56 29.85 4.24 2.76
C THR A 56 29.33 3.33 1.65
N TYR A 57 30.04 3.30 0.51
CA TYR A 57 29.61 2.61 -0.70
C TYR A 57 30.63 1.56 -1.13
N ILE A 58 30.16 0.35 -1.41
CA ILE A 58 30.90 -0.64 -2.18
C ILE A 58 30.18 -0.77 -3.53
N TRP A 59 30.87 -0.38 -4.60
CA TRP A 59 30.30 -0.36 -5.94
C TRP A 59 30.43 -1.68 -6.66
N ALA A 60 31.55 -2.37 -6.46
CA ALA A 60 31.81 -3.66 -7.06
C ALA A 60 32.60 -4.57 -6.12
N VAL A 61 32.45 -5.87 -6.31
CA VAL A 61 33.14 -6.90 -5.58
C VAL A 61 33.54 -7.99 -6.54
N ALA A 62 34.79 -8.49 -6.42
CA ALA A 62 35.27 -9.65 -7.11
C ALA A 62 36.12 -10.55 -6.15
N ALA A 63 36.35 -11.80 -6.51
CA ALA A 63 37.11 -12.71 -5.69
C ALA A 63 38.13 -13.47 -6.56
N ASP A 64 39.28 -13.81 -5.98
CA ASP A 64 40.26 -14.69 -6.61
C ASP A 64 40.06 -16.18 -6.23
N GLU A 65 40.78 -17.05 -6.90
CA GLU A 65 40.74 -18.50 -6.63
C GLU A 65 41.22 -18.90 -5.22
N SER A 66 41.96 -18.01 -4.54
CA SER A 66 42.44 -18.21 -3.17
C SER A 66 41.40 -17.78 -2.12
N GLY A 67 40.30 -17.17 -2.53
CA GLY A 67 39.22 -16.65 -1.68
C GLY A 67 39.46 -15.25 -1.13
N ASN A 68 40.47 -14.53 -1.61
CA ASN A 68 40.58 -13.10 -1.31
C ASN A 68 39.49 -12.36 -2.04
N VAL A 69 38.84 -11.43 -1.34
CA VAL A 69 37.77 -10.57 -1.86
C VAL A 69 38.36 -9.18 -2.12
N TYR A 70 38.06 -8.65 -3.29
CA TYR A 70 38.43 -7.30 -3.68
C TYR A 70 37.20 -6.44 -3.72
N ALA A 71 37.22 -5.32 -2.97
CA ALA A 71 36.07 -4.42 -2.85
C ALA A 71 36.43 -3.02 -3.39
N ALA A 72 35.78 -2.60 -4.42
CA ALA A 72 35.85 -1.24 -4.98
C ALA A 72 34.89 -0.30 -4.27
N THR A 73 35.40 0.82 -3.72
CA THR A 73 34.63 1.68 -2.85
C THR A 73 34.58 3.14 -3.32
N GLY A 74 33.59 3.87 -2.79
CA GLY A 74 33.52 5.32 -2.88
C GLY A 74 33.30 5.92 -1.50
N SER A 75 33.82 7.15 -1.32
CA SER A 75 33.73 7.91 -0.08
C SER A 75 34.26 7.19 1.16
N PRO A 76 35.59 6.96 1.26
CA PRO A 76 36.63 7.28 0.30
C PRO A 76 36.79 6.23 -0.80
N ALA A 77 37.39 6.64 -1.93
CA ALA A 77 37.73 5.77 -3.05
C ALA A 77 38.90 4.88 -2.71
N ARG A 78 38.70 3.56 -2.69
CA ARG A 78 39.74 2.58 -2.38
C ARG A 78 39.41 1.25 -3.03
N VAL A 79 40.47 0.43 -3.21
CA VAL A 79 40.30 -1.02 -3.39
C VAL A 79 40.87 -1.71 -2.16
N TYR A 80 40.00 -2.46 -1.51
CA TYR A 80 40.39 -3.31 -0.39
C TYR A 80 40.64 -4.74 -0.89
N GLN A 81 41.69 -5.39 -0.39
CA GLN A 81 41.83 -6.83 -0.41
C GLN A 81 41.46 -7.36 0.97
N ILE A 82 40.52 -8.29 1.02
CA ILE A 82 39.99 -8.90 2.23
C ILE A 82 40.27 -10.38 2.15
N ALA A 83 41.07 -10.89 3.08
CA ALA A 83 41.40 -12.32 3.13
C ALA A 83 40.21 -13.14 3.70
N PRO A 84 40.18 -14.47 3.51
CA PRO A 84 39.13 -15.34 4.03
C PRO A 84 38.95 -15.30 5.55
N ASP A 85 39.96 -14.89 6.30
CA ASP A 85 39.89 -14.70 7.75
C ASP A 85 39.31 -13.34 8.18
N GLY A 86 38.93 -12.51 7.22
CA GLY A 86 38.38 -11.17 7.45
C GLY A 86 39.44 -10.08 7.65
N SER A 87 40.74 -10.38 7.57
CA SER A 87 41.79 -9.38 7.58
C SER A 87 41.78 -8.57 6.28
N ALA A 88 41.93 -7.24 6.36
CA ALA A 88 41.83 -6.39 5.20
C ALA A 88 42.98 -5.42 5.06
N THR A 89 43.43 -5.21 3.83
CA THR A 89 44.46 -4.24 3.45
C THR A 89 43.92 -3.32 2.33
N ILE A 90 44.42 -2.08 2.25
CA ILE A 90 44.17 -1.21 1.11
C ILE A 90 45.25 -1.48 0.08
N ILE A 91 44.86 -1.84 -1.14
CA ILE A 91 45.83 -2.15 -2.22
C ILE A 91 45.89 -1.02 -3.25
N PHE A 92 44.89 -0.11 -3.27
CA PHE A 92 44.84 1.04 -4.15
C PHE A 92 44.03 2.15 -3.57
N GLU A 93 44.50 3.39 -3.72
CA GLU A 93 43.82 4.62 -3.31
C GLU A 93 44.02 5.65 -4.43
N PRO A 94 43.06 5.83 -5.35
CA PRO A 94 43.13 6.80 -6.44
C PRO A 94 42.88 8.22 -5.97
N GLN A 95 43.14 9.19 -6.86
CA GLN A 95 42.79 10.59 -6.63
C GLN A 95 41.33 10.88 -7.01
N GLU A 96 40.75 10.04 -7.84
CA GLU A 96 39.35 10.13 -8.26
C GLU A 96 38.41 9.83 -7.07
N LEU A 97 37.14 10.20 -7.19
CA LEU A 97 36.19 10.19 -6.07
C LEU A 97 35.66 8.79 -5.74
N GLN A 98 35.70 7.87 -6.70
CA GLN A 98 35.24 6.49 -6.49
C GLN A 98 35.93 5.52 -7.46
N VAL A 99 36.05 4.27 -6.99
CA VAL A 99 36.33 3.11 -7.84
C VAL A 99 34.97 2.48 -8.18
N GLN A 100 34.58 2.55 -9.44
CA GLN A 100 33.24 2.19 -9.90
C GLN A 100 33.07 0.69 -10.12
N THR A 101 34.05 0.06 -10.74
CA THR A 101 34.05 -1.37 -11.03
C THR A 101 35.45 -1.93 -10.95
N LEU A 102 35.57 -3.23 -10.80
CA LEU A 102 36.84 -3.94 -10.81
C LEU A 102 36.69 -5.35 -11.37
N GLU A 103 37.76 -5.86 -11.93
CA GLU A 103 37.87 -7.20 -12.48
C GLU A 103 39.18 -7.85 -12.06
N VAL A 104 39.14 -9.14 -11.70
CA VAL A 104 40.34 -9.89 -11.29
C VAL A 104 40.86 -10.74 -12.44
N GLY A 105 42.04 -10.40 -12.90
CA GLY A 105 42.73 -11.12 -13.96
C GLY A 105 43.59 -12.27 -13.46
N SER A 106 44.24 -12.94 -14.39
CA SER A 106 45.22 -14.02 -14.05
C SER A 106 46.39 -13.48 -13.23
N HIS A 107 46.98 -14.36 -12.41
CA HIS A 107 48.17 -14.08 -11.56
C HIS A 107 47.96 -12.95 -10.52
N GLY A 108 46.72 -12.70 -10.12
CA GLY A 108 46.41 -11.72 -9.08
C GLY A 108 46.49 -10.25 -9.56
N VAL A 109 46.46 -10.01 -10.86
CA VAL A 109 46.33 -8.66 -11.44
C VAL A 109 44.90 -8.21 -11.28
N ILE A 110 44.71 -6.96 -10.85
CA ILE A 110 43.38 -6.36 -10.71
C ILE A 110 43.26 -5.15 -11.66
N TYR A 111 42.18 -5.11 -12.39
CA TYR A 111 41.79 -3.93 -13.17
C TYR A 111 40.70 -3.20 -12.44
N ALA A 112 40.89 -1.91 -12.17
CA ALA A 112 39.94 -1.06 -11.45
C ALA A 112 39.64 0.18 -12.24
N ALA A 113 38.37 0.47 -12.45
CA ALA A 113 37.93 1.67 -13.15
C ALA A 113 37.39 2.72 -12.18
N THR A 114 37.74 4.00 -12.45
CA THR A 114 37.40 5.13 -11.59
C THR A 114 36.38 6.06 -12.22
N ALA A 115 35.74 6.89 -11.39
CA ALA A 115 34.85 7.98 -11.81
C ALA A 115 34.95 9.16 -10.79
N PRO A 116 34.70 10.42 -11.21
CA PRO A 116 34.70 10.88 -12.61
C PRO A 116 36.09 10.82 -13.24
N ASP A 117 36.25 11.18 -14.50
CA ASP A 117 37.50 11.00 -15.25
C ASP A 117 37.81 9.51 -15.43
N GLY A 118 36.93 8.80 -16.16
CA GLY A 118 36.96 7.35 -16.37
C GLY A 118 38.33 6.84 -16.80
N LYS A 119 39.06 6.27 -15.87
CA LYS A 119 40.36 5.63 -16.08
C LYS A 119 40.32 4.20 -15.60
N VAL A 120 41.04 3.32 -16.29
CA VAL A 120 41.30 1.97 -15.84
C VAL A 120 42.73 1.90 -15.32
N TYR A 121 42.86 1.46 -14.09
CA TYR A 121 44.15 1.21 -13.47
C TYR A 121 44.42 -0.30 -13.45
N LYS A 122 45.68 -0.68 -13.70
CA LYS A 122 46.22 -2.01 -13.48
C LYS A 122 46.95 -2.02 -12.16
N ILE A 123 46.56 -2.92 -11.28
CA ILE A 123 47.05 -3.04 -9.91
C ILE A 123 47.68 -4.43 -9.77
N GLU A 124 48.95 -4.51 -9.38
CA GLU A 124 49.71 -5.77 -9.32
C GLU A 124 50.75 -5.75 -8.20
N HIS A 125 51.14 -6.94 -7.74
CA HIS A 125 52.23 -7.09 -6.77
C HIS A 125 53.55 -6.67 -7.39
N ARG A 126 54.36 -5.95 -6.63
CA ARG A 126 55.74 -5.69 -6.99
C ARG A 126 56.50 -7.00 -7.02
N VAL A 127 57.05 -7.33 -8.17
CA VAL A 127 58.00 -8.45 -8.29
C VAL A 127 59.27 -8.06 -7.50
N ARG A 128 59.50 -8.68 -6.34
CA ARG A 128 60.82 -8.58 -5.70
C ARG A 128 61.83 -9.23 -6.61
N GLU A 129 62.66 -8.45 -7.33
CA GLU A 129 63.91 -8.95 -7.88
C GLU A 129 64.67 -9.59 -6.71
N LYS A 130 65.04 -10.87 -6.85
CA LYS A 130 65.91 -11.56 -5.89
C LYS A 130 67.22 -10.77 -5.82
N ALA A 131 67.37 -9.92 -4.83
CA ALA A 131 68.63 -9.33 -4.47
C ALA A 131 69.59 -10.47 -4.13
N ASP A 132 70.67 -10.57 -4.88
CA ASP A 132 71.76 -11.53 -4.75
C ASP A 132 72.40 -11.27 -3.38
N THR A 133 72.00 -12.00 -2.34
CA THR A 133 72.59 -11.93 -0.99
C THR A 133 73.72 -12.93 -0.90
N ARG A 134 74.92 -12.49 -1.25
CA ARG A 134 76.15 -13.06 -0.71
C ARG A 134 76.66 -12.26 0.48
N LYS A 135 76.93 -13.01 1.59
CA LYS A 135 77.59 -12.62 2.85
C LYS A 135 76.75 -11.91 3.87
N GLY A 136 76.37 -12.50 4.98
CA GLY A 136 77.20 -13.12 6.00
C GLY A 136 77.20 -12.27 7.25
N SER A 137 76.56 -12.69 8.31
CA SER A 137 77.15 -12.63 9.67
C SER A 137 76.20 -13.14 10.74
N LYS A 138 76.70 -13.93 11.61
CA LYS A 138 76.16 -14.61 12.79
C LYS A 138 75.80 -13.64 13.92
N THR A 139 74.96 -14.16 14.81
CA THR A 139 74.84 -13.99 16.29
C THR A 139 73.54 -13.26 16.62
N SER A 140 72.73 -13.60 17.60
CA SER A 140 72.73 -14.63 18.67
C SER A 140 71.37 -14.71 19.30
N GLU A 141 70.97 -15.85 19.78
CA GLU A 141 69.85 -16.12 20.64
C GLU A 141 69.82 -15.21 21.87
N LYS A 142 68.60 -14.80 22.28
CA LYS A 142 68.22 -14.90 23.69
C LYS A 142 66.71 -14.73 23.86
N ASP A 143 66.16 -15.74 24.44
CA ASP A 143 65.06 -15.96 25.34
C ASP A 143 64.15 -14.79 25.78
N ALA A 144 62.90 -15.15 25.76
CA ALA A 144 61.92 -15.16 26.85
C ALA A 144 60.83 -14.09 26.86
N ALA A 145 59.70 -14.59 27.01
CA ALA A 145 58.58 -14.29 27.88
C ALA A 145 57.26 -14.22 27.13
N LYS A 146 56.47 -15.24 27.39
CA LYS A 146 55.02 -15.20 27.21
C LYS A 146 54.48 -14.04 28.03
N ASP A 147 53.80 -13.10 27.32
CA ASP A 147 52.81 -12.27 27.96
C ASP A 147 51.55 -12.24 27.08
N SER A 148 50.45 -12.62 27.68
CA SER A 148 49.15 -12.70 27.09
C SER A 148 48.67 -11.26 26.78
N ALA A 149 48.68 -10.90 25.51
CA ALA A 149 48.10 -9.67 25.02
C ALA A 149 46.56 -9.73 24.98
N PRO A 150 45.87 -8.64 25.34
CA PRO A 150 44.42 -8.54 25.18
C PRO A 150 44.02 -8.52 23.69
N PRO A 151 42.73 -8.78 23.33
CA PRO A 151 42.31 -8.88 21.94
C PRO A 151 42.64 -7.56 21.23
N LYS A 152 43.30 -7.68 20.09
CA LYS A 152 43.68 -6.56 19.23
C LYS A 152 42.40 -5.83 18.78
N ASP A 153 42.27 -4.59 19.21
CA ASP A 153 41.47 -3.60 18.48
C ASP A 153 41.87 -3.65 17.01
N SER A 154 40.87 -3.80 16.11
CA SER A 154 41.11 -3.90 14.68
C SER A 154 41.82 -2.63 14.20
N ALA A 155 43.12 -2.80 13.92
CA ALA A 155 43.94 -1.73 13.36
C ALA A 155 43.30 -1.26 12.05
N LYS A 156 43.18 0.05 11.85
CA LYS A 156 42.65 0.64 10.60
C LYS A 156 43.50 0.08 9.45
N PRO A 157 42.90 -0.41 8.35
CA PRO A 157 43.61 -0.94 7.20
C PRO A 157 44.52 0.16 6.64
N ALA A 158 45.76 -0.20 6.38
CA ALA A 158 46.76 0.69 5.80
C ALA A 158 47.04 0.31 4.35
N LEU A 159 47.50 1.28 3.56
CA LEU A 159 47.93 1.03 2.19
C LEU A 159 49.15 0.10 2.19
N ASP A 160 49.03 -1.01 1.47
CA ASP A 160 50.09 -2.02 1.38
C ASP A 160 51.12 -1.61 0.30
N PRO A 161 52.39 -1.33 0.70
CA PRO A 161 53.41 -0.91 -0.25
C PRO A 161 53.90 -1.99 -1.20
N SER A 162 53.49 -3.25 -0.99
CA SER A 162 53.81 -4.34 -1.91
C SER A 162 53.02 -4.31 -3.21
N TRP A 163 51.96 -3.54 -3.24
CA TRP A 163 51.16 -3.33 -4.45
C TRP A 163 51.60 -2.07 -5.21
N THR A 164 51.46 -2.10 -6.52
CA THR A 164 51.73 -0.98 -7.40
C THR A 164 50.60 -0.83 -8.38
N SER A 165 50.27 0.38 -8.73
CA SER A 165 49.22 0.71 -9.72
C SER A 165 49.78 1.55 -10.84
N SER A 166 49.27 1.38 -12.04
CA SER A 166 49.59 2.19 -13.21
C SER A 166 48.31 2.44 -14.02
N GLU A 167 48.20 3.60 -14.62
CA GLU A 167 47.14 3.85 -15.58
C GLU A 167 47.29 2.90 -16.78
N TYR A 168 46.24 2.13 -17.06
CA TYR A 168 46.22 1.13 -18.10
C TYR A 168 45.52 1.56 -19.33
N PHE A 169 44.37 2.31 -19.17
CA PHE A 169 43.59 2.82 -20.26
C PHE A 169 42.74 4.02 -19.80
N ALA A 170 42.66 5.07 -20.65
CA ALA A 170 41.85 6.23 -20.42
C ALA A 170 41.07 6.58 -21.72
N PRO A 171 39.80 6.20 -21.84
CA PRO A 171 38.97 6.45 -23.01
C PRO A 171 38.58 7.92 -23.21
N GLY A 172 38.81 8.80 -22.24
CA GLY A 172 38.42 10.19 -22.29
C GLY A 172 36.93 10.44 -22.02
N THR A 173 36.27 9.49 -21.38
CA THR A 173 34.86 9.59 -20.91
C THR A 173 34.78 9.82 -19.40
N LYS A 174 33.67 10.36 -18.93
CA LYS A 174 33.50 10.59 -17.48
C LYS A 174 33.30 9.31 -16.69
N TYR A 175 32.64 8.33 -17.29
CA TYR A 175 32.23 7.12 -16.59
C TYR A 175 32.68 5.87 -17.33
N ILE A 176 33.27 4.95 -16.57
CA ILE A 176 33.42 3.55 -16.95
C ILE A 176 32.50 2.78 -16.03
N TRP A 177 31.49 2.12 -16.60
CA TRP A 177 30.44 1.48 -15.82
C TRP A 177 30.76 0.06 -15.44
N ASP A 178 31.39 -0.69 -16.36
CA ASP A 178 31.69 -2.10 -16.14
C ASP A 178 32.92 -2.56 -16.92
N LEU A 179 33.53 -3.64 -16.41
CA LEU A 179 34.70 -4.30 -16.96
C LEU A 179 34.45 -5.80 -17.04
N VAL A 180 34.83 -6.43 -18.15
CA VAL A 180 34.87 -7.90 -18.23
C VAL A 180 36.16 -8.36 -18.93
N LEU A 181 36.76 -9.46 -18.48
CA LEU A 181 37.99 -10.02 -18.98
C LEU A 181 37.73 -11.32 -19.73
N ASP A 182 38.20 -11.44 -20.97
CA ASP A 182 38.11 -12.71 -21.68
C ASP A 182 39.23 -13.67 -21.29
N LYS A 183 39.13 -14.93 -21.71
CA LYS A 183 40.12 -15.98 -21.43
C LYS A 183 41.50 -15.71 -22.05
N ALA A 184 41.57 -14.83 -23.05
CA ALA A 184 42.82 -14.42 -23.70
C ALA A 184 43.50 -13.24 -22.99
N GLY A 185 42.88 -12.70 -21.95
CA GLY A 185 43.35 -11.54 -21.20
C GLY A 185 43.02 -10.21 -21.83
N ASN A 186 42.06 -10.14 -22.79
CA ASN A 186 41.58 -8.88 -23.29
C ASN A 186 40.48 -8.32 -22.35
N LEU A 187 40.62 -7.04 -22.02
CA LEU A 187 39.67 -6.30 -21.17
C LEU A 187 38.67 -5.57 -22.06
N TYR A 188 37.38 -5.79 -21.83
CA TYR A 188 36.31 -5.01 -22.43
C TYR A 188 35.83 -3.96 -21.43
N VAL A 189 35.75 -2.72 -21.87
CA VAL A 189 35.49 -1.53 -21.04
C VAL A 189 34.21 -0.87 -21.49
N ALA A 190 33.15 -0.92 -20.69
CA ALA A 190 31.88 -0.27 -20.94
C ALA A 190 31.90 1.19 -20.48
N THR A 191 31.57 2.12 -21.37
CA THR A 191 31.65 3.55 -21.07
C THR A 191 30.28 4.22 -21.03
N GLY A 192 30.23 5.36 -20.33
CA GLY A 192 29.14 6.32 -20.39
C GLY A 192 29.40 7.45 -21.37
N ASP A 193 28.45 8.36 -21.50
CA ASP A 193 28.44 9.56 -22.36
C ASP A 193 28.33 9.28 -23.87
N HIS A 194 28.96 8.25 -24.38
CA HIS A 194 28.99 7.95 -25.83
C HIS A 194 28.53 6.53 -26.19
N GLY A 195 28.18 5.71 -25.17
CA GLY A 195 27.70 4.33 -25.40
C GLY A 195 28.70 3.41 -26.09
N GLU A 196 29.96 3.50 -25.74
CA GLU A 196 31.06 2.79 -26.41
C GLU A 196 31.59 1.64 -25.52
N ILE A 197 31.99 0.54 -26.17
CA ILE A 197 32.79 -0.53 -25.57
C ILE A 197 34.15 -0.51 -26.22
N TYR A 198 35.21 -0.42 -25.46
CA TYR A 198 36.57 -0.55 -25.91
C TYR A 198 37.11 -1.94 -25.60
N LYS A 199 37.94 -2.46 -26.47
CA LYS A 199 38.75 -3.67 -26.23
C LYS A 199 40.17 -3.25 -25.99
N VAL A 200 40.72 -3.64 -24.84
CA VAL A 200 42.14 -3.44 -24.51
C VAL A 200 42.81 -4.82 -24.43
N THR A 201 43.78 -5.03 -25.27
CA THR A 201 44.53 -6.32 -25.31
C THR A 201 45.43 -6.48 -24.08
N ALA A 202 45.86 -7.68 -23.78
CA ALA A 202 46.81 -7.95 -22.68
C ALA A 202 48.13 -7.14 -22.77
N LYS A 203 48.44 -6.61 -23.97
CA LYS A 203 49.61 -5.75 -24.20
C LYS A 203 49.32 -4.28 -23.95
N GLY A 204 48.09 -3.90 -23.69
CA GLY A 204 47.64 -2.50 -23.53
C GLY A 204 47.24 -1.81 -24.82
N GLU A 205 47.22 -2.50 -25.98
CA GLU A 205 46.72 -1.95 -27.24
C GLU A 205 45.20 -1.86 -27.15
N HIS A 206 44.61 -0.73 -27.49
CA HIS A 206 43.17 -0.48 -27.40
C HIS A 206 42.52 -0.13 -28.72
N SER A 207 41.26 -0.48 -28.88
CA SER A 207 40.44 -0.12 -30.03
C SER A 207 38.99 0.00 -29.64
N LEU A 208 38.23 0.81 -30.36
CA LEU A 208 36.77 0.82 -30.27
C LEU A 208 36.26 -0.55 -30.74
N PHE A 209 35.52 -1.25 -29.88
CA PHE A 209 34.98 -2.57 -30.17
C PHE A 209 33.53 -2.51 -30.62
N PHE A 210 32.72 -1.70 -29.96
CA PHE A 210 31.29 -1.53 -30.30
C PHE A 210 30.80 -0.15 -29.88
N LYS A 211 29.77 0.35 -30.57
CA LYS A 211 29.07 1.59 -30.22
C LYS A 211 27.57 1.38 -30.28
N SER A 212 26.86 1.76 -29.21
CA SER A 212 25.40 1.79 -29.12
C SER A 212 24.84 3.16 -29.44
N ASP A 213 23.55 3.22 -29.80
CA ASP A 213 22.81 4.48 -29.91
C ASP A 213 22.45 5.06 -28.52
N ASP A 214 22.39 4.22 -27.49
CA ASP A 214 22.22 4.68 -26.11
C ASP A 214 23.50 5.30 -25.55
N THR A 215 23.38 6.29 -24.69
CA THR A 215 24.52 7.03 -24.14
C THR A 215 25.37 6.26 -23.15
N HIS A 216 24.78 5.27 -22.48
CA HIS A 216 25.47 4.49 -21.46
C HIS A 216 25.33 2.99 -21.70
N ILE A 217 26.46 2.28 -21.65
CA ILE A 217 26.49 0.83 -21.52
C ILE A 217 26.80 0.54 -20.07
N ARG A 218 25.81 -0.02 -19.34
CA ARG A 218 25.80 -0.10 -17.89
C ARG A 218 26.44 -1.37 -17.34
N VAL A 219 26.28 -2.47 -18.04
CA VAL A 219 26.70 -3.78 -17.56
C VAL A 219 27.15 -4.66 -18.71
N LEU A 220 28.18 -5.46 -18.48
CA LEU A 220 28.74 -6.42 -19.40
C LEU A 220 28.74 -7.83 -18.80
N ALA A 221 28.65 -8.82 -19.67
CA ALA A 221 28.93 -10.21 -19.35
C ALA A 221 29.53 -10.90 -20.55
N LEU A 222 30.21 -12.03 -20.36
CA LEU A 222 30.77 -12.85 -21.43
C LEU A 222 30.07 -14.19 -21.50
N ASP A 223 29.64 -14.59 -22.68
CA ASP A 223 29.10 -15.92 -22.89
C ASP A 223 30.25 -16.96 -23.13
N ALA A 224 29.88 -18.24 -23.10
CA ALA A 224 30.86 -19.32 -23.31
C ALA A 224 31.51 -19.33 -24.70
N LYS A 225 30.92 -18.64 -25.68
CA LYS A 225 31.40 -18.50 -27.06
C LYS A 225 32.30 -17.26 -27.25
N GLY A 226 32.48 -16.45 -26.21
CA GLY A 226 33.27 -15.24 -26.23
C GLY A 226 32.49 -14.02 -26.79
N ASN A 227 31.18 -14.10 -26.92
CA ASN A 227 30.39 -12.91 -27.23
C ASN A 227 30.27 -12.04 -25.98
N VAL A 228 30.30 -10.72 -26.16
CA VAL A 228 30.00 -9.75 -25.12
C VAL A 228 28.50 -9.53 -25.10
N ILE A 229 27.88 -9.72 -23.94
CA ILE A 229 26.50 -9.35 -23.66
C ILE A 229 26.52 -8.00 -22.96
N ALA A 230 25.78 -7.02 -23.47
CA ALA A 230 25.80 -5.67 -22.95
C ALA A 230 24.38 -5.17 -22.66
N GLY A 231 24.18 -4.56 -21.48
CA GLY A 231 22.96 -3.90 -21.09
C GLY A 231 23.09 -2.37 -21.10
N THR A 232 22.07 -1.66 -21.57
CA THR A 232 22.13 -0.19 -21.75
C THR A 232 21.20 0.58 -20.82
N ASP A 233 21.48 1.88 -20.66
CA ASP A 233 20.59 2.88 -20.05
C ASP A 233 20.16 3.90 -21.11
N GLY A 234 18.89 4.10 -21.20
CA GLY A 234 18.19 4.95 -22.17
C GLY A 234 17.03 4.20 -22.79
N SER A 235 17.32 3.13 -23.50
CA SER A 235 16.32 2.29 -24.18
C SER A 235 16.19 0.89 -23.60
N GLY A 236 16.97 0.54 -22.55
CA GLY A 236 16.92 -0.77 -21.90
C GLY A 236 17.15 -1.93 -22.85
N LEU A 237 18.20 -1.84 -23.67
CA LEU A 237 18.54 -2.84 -24.67
C LEU A 237 19.52 -3.87 -24.07
N VAL A 238 19.34 -5.11 -24.48
CA VAL A 238 20.32 -6.18 -24.25
C VAL A 238 20.91 -6.58 -25.60
N TYR A 239 22.20 -6.33 -25.78
CA TYR A 239 22.96 -6.69 -26.98
C TYR A 239 23.71 -7.99 -26.80
N ARG A 240 23.89 -8.73 -27.90
CA ARG A 240 24.93 -9.73 -28.06
C ARG A 240 25.90 -9.20 -29.14
N ILE A 241 27.17 -9.10 -28.77
CA ILE A 241 28.23 -8.55 -29.63
C ILE A 241 29.23 -9.67 -29.91
N SER A 242 29.40 -10.00 -31.19
CA SER A 242 30.33 -11.05 -31.60
C SER A 242 31.78 -10.70 -31.24
N PRO A 243 32.74 -11.66 -31.22
CA PRO A 243 34.15 -11.36 -31.02
C PRO A 243 34.73 -10.43 -32.10
N ALA A 244 34.05 -10.27 -33.25
CA ALA A 244 34.45 -9.34 -34.32
C ALA A 244 33.92 -7.90 -34.06
N GLY A 245 33.03 -7.68 -33.08
CA GLY A 245 32.44 -6.38 -32.76
C GLY A 245 31.05 -6.17 -33.38
N ASP A 246 30.48 -7.17 -34.06
CA ASP A 246 29.13 -7.06 -34.66
C ASP A 246 28.06 -7.20 -33.58
N GLY A 247 27.27 -6.16 -33.35
CA GLY A 247 26.22 -6.12 -32.34
C GLY A 247 24.86 -6.51 -32.89
N PHE A 248 24.12 -7.30 -32.11
CA PHE A 248 22.72 -7.65 -32.39
C PHE A 248 21.90 -7.44 -31.12
N VAL A 249 20.75 -6.73 -31.21
CA VAL A 249 19.83 -6.55 -30.12
C VAL A 249 19.07 -7.84 -29.86
N LEU A 250 19.29 -8.46 -28.73
CA LEU A 250 18.55 -9.64 -28.31
C LEU A 250 17.18 -9.30 -27.75
N TYR A 251 17.11 -8.21 -26.98
CA TYR A 251 15.89 -7.85 -26.29
C TYR A 251 15.83 -6.33 -26.02
N SER A 252 14.63 -5.77 -26.12
CA SER A 252 14.30 -4.42 -25.65
C SER A 252 13.36 -4.55 -24.45
N ALA A 253 13.86 -4.34 -23.26
CA ALA A 253 13.10 -4.45 -22.02
C ALA A 253 11.98 -3.39 -21.96
N ALA A 254 10.92 -3.64 -21.20
CA ALA A 254 9.92 -2.62 -20.88
C ALA A 254 10.46 -1.50 -19.99
N LYS A 255 11.55 -1.78 -19.30
CA LYS A 255 12.28 -0.84 -18.41
C LYS A 255 13.32 -0.05 -19.21
N LYS A 256 13.69 1.12 -18.66
CA LYS A 256 14.58 2.09 -19.32
C LYS A 256 16.06 1.68 -19.26
N GLU A 257 16.47 1.06 -18.15
CA GLU A 257 17.87 0.75 -17.84
C GLU A 257 18.01 -0.73 -17.48
N ILE A 258 19.07 -1.37 -17.99
CA ILE A 258 19.51 -2.71 -17.58
C ILE A 258 20.62 -2.53 -16.54
N THR A 259 20.38 -2.97 -15.29
CA THR A 259 21.28 -2.77 -14.15
C THR A 259 22.19 -3.94 -13.87
N ALA A 260 21.77 -5.16 -14.21
CA ALA A 260 22.54 -6.36 -13.96
C ALA A 260 22.29 -7.42 -15.03
N LEU A 261 23.31 -8.25 -15.27
CA LEU A 261 23.29 -9.41 -16.16
C LEU A 261 23.86 -10.62 -15.43
N ALA A 262 23.27 -11.79 -15.68
CA ALA A 262 23.84 -13.09 -15.29
C ALA A 262 23.59 -14.10 -16.42
N LEU A 263 24.49 -15.08 -16.57
CA LEU A 263 24.35 -16.16 -17.55
C LEU A 263 24.38 -17.49 -16.81
N ASP A 264 23.48 -18.40 -17.20
CA ASP A 264 23.52 -19.77 -16.74
C ASP A 264 24.41 -20.65 -17.61
N ARG A 265 24.55 -21.91 -17.23
CA ARG A 265 25.39 -22.91 -17.95
C ARG A 265 24.80 -23.30 -19.29
N ASP A 266 23.48 -23.13 -19.47
CA ASP A 266 22.74 -23.44 -20.71
C ASP A 266 22.81 -22.32 -21.73
N GLY A 267 23.40 -21.19 -21.36
CA GLY A 267 23.53 -20.00 -22.21
C GLY A 267 22.31 -19.10 -22.24
N ASN A 268 21.39 -19.25 -21.28
CA ASN A 268 20.33 -18.26 -21.07
C ASN A 268 20.92 -17.02 -20.41
N ILE A 269 20.39 -15.86 -20.77
CA ILE A 269 20.77 -14.56 -20.25
C ILE A 269 19.67 -14.07 -19.33
N PHE A 270 20.04 -13.63 -18.14
CA PHE A 270 19.13 -13.01 -17.16
C PHE A 270 19.51 -11.53 -17.03
N ALA A 271 18.53 -10.67 -17.20
CA ALA A 271 18.72 -9.23 -17.21
C ALA A 271 17.75 -8.55 -16.23
N ALA A 272 18.27 -7.74 -15.33
CA ALA A 272 17.46 -6.92 -14.44
C ALA A 272 17.24 -5.54 -15.08
N GLY A 273 15.99 -5.10 -15.16
CA GLY A 273 15.63 -3.80 -15.72
C GLY A 273 14.95 -2.90 -14.69
N VAL A 274 15.25 -1.58 -14.73
CA VAL A 274 14.69 -0.57 -13.85
C VAL A 274 14.23 0.66 -14.61
N GLY A 275 13.42 1.51 -13.97
CA GLY A 275 12.92 2.76 -14.54
C GLY A 275 11.86 2.55 -15.60
N GLU A 276 10.91 3.44 -15.66
CA GLU A 276 9.85 3.39 -16.68
C GLU A 276 10.26 4.11 -17.95
N LYS A 277 10.03 3.50 -19.10
CA LYS A 277 10.08 4.18 -20.37
C LYS A 277 8.93 5.19 -20.41
N ARG A 278 9.22 6.48 -20.64
CA ARG A 278 8.18 7.45 -20.94
C ARG A 278 7.42 6.93 -22.17
N GLY A 279 6.16 6.53 -21.96
CA GLY A 279 5.30 6.11 -23.04
C GLY A 279 5.26 7.22 -24.07
N GLY A 280 5.72 6.94 -25.29
CA GLY A 280 5.40 7.77 -26.44
C GLY A 280 3.88 7.91 -26.43
N THR A 281 3.38 9.14 -26.48
CA THR A 281 1.96 9.44 -26.63
C THR A 281 1.41 8.59 -27.77
N SER A 282 0.72 7.52 -27.41
CA SER A 282 -0.21 6.89 -28.33
C SER A 282 -1.27 7.95 -28.61
N THR A 283 -1.20 8.57 -29.77
CA THR A 283 -2.28 9.39 -30.32
C THR A 283 -3.55 8.54 -30.24
N PRO A 284 -4.59 9.00 -29.51
CA PRO A 284 -5.85 8.28 -29.57
C PRO A 284 -6.36 8.34 -31.00
N SER A 285 -6.58 7.18 -31.61
CA SER A 285 -7.29 7.04 -32.86
C SER A 285 -8.66 7.72 -32.70
N VAL A 286 -8.78 8.90 -33.27
CA VAL A 286 -10.05 9.64 -33.34
C VAL A 286 -10.88 8.96 -34.43
N GLY A 287 -11.82 8.09 -33.96
CA GLY A 287 -12.98 7.72 -34.77
C GLY A 287 -13.91 8.94 -34.87
N PRO A 288 -14.55 9.16 -36.01
CA PRO A 288 -15.36 10.36 -36.23
C PRO A 288 -16.68 10.27 -35.39
N SER A 289 -16.86 11.19 -34.47
CA SER A 289 -18.16 11.45 -33.82
C SER A 289 -18.80 12.70 -34.38
N PRO A 290 -20.14 12.75 -34.48
CA PRO A 290 -20.84 13.78 -35.22
C PRO A 290 -20.86 15.13 -34.47
N VAL A 291 -20.74 16.15 -35.25
CA VAL A 291 -20.84 17.56 -34.90
C VAL A 291 -22.22 17.89 -34.34
N SER A 292 -22.30 18.51 -33.17
CA SER A 292 -23.40 19.37 -32.80
C SER A 292 -22.85 20.75 -32.41
N THR A 293 -23.23 21.71 -33.22
CA THR A 293 -23.02 23.12 -33.05
C THR A 293 -23.91 23.71 -31.97
N ALA A 294 -23.32 24.42 -31.00
CA ALA A 294 -23.99 25.54 -30.35
C ALA A 294 -22.91 26.54 -29.89
N ALA A 295 -23.04 27.74 -30.43
CA ALA A 295 -22.25 28.92 -30.10
C ALA A 295 -22.85 29.67 -28.91
N SER A 296 -22.03 30.31 -28.10
CA SER A 296 -22.07 31.72 -27.67
C SER A 296 -21.13 31.93 -26.49
N SER A 297 -20.12 32.68 -26.64
CA SER A 297 -19.84 34.09 -26.39
C SER A 297 -19.78 34.54 -24.93
N ALA A 298 -18.55 35.02 -24.59
CA ALA A 298 -18.19 36.19 -23.79
C ALA A 298 -18.48 36.12 -22.26
N GLU A 299 -17.74 36.63 -21.35
CA GLU A 299 -16.78 37.73 -21.25
C GLU A 299 -16.04 37.62 -19.90
N SER A 300 -14.91 38.25 -19.86
CA SER A 300 -14.03 38.47 -18.74
C SER A 300 -14.62 39.29 -17.58
N SER A 301 -14.33 38.98 -16.34
CA SER A 301 -14.07 39.98 -15.33
C SER A 301 -13.17 39.49 -14.22
N SER A 302 -12.10 40.20 -14.04
CA SER A 302 -11.10 40.14 -12.99
C SER A 302 -11.62 40.72 -11.67
N SER A 303 -11.31 40.10 -10.54
CA SER A 303 -11.08 40.82 -9.29
C SER A 303 -10.27 39.98 -8.31
N PRO A 304 -9.38 40.56 -7.51
CA PRO A 304 -8.33 39.88 -6.76
C PRO A 304 -8.79 39.55 -5.34
N THR A 305 -8.32 38.41 -4.84
CA THR A 305 -8.44 38.06 -3.43
C THR A 305 -7.04 37.85 -2.81
N PRO A 306 -6.81 38.20 -1.56
CA PRO A 306 -5.50 38.46 -1.00
C PRO A 306 -4.78 37.24 -0.49
N GLY A 307 -3.46 37.34 -0.61
CA GLY A 307 -2.34 36.61 -0.10
C GLY A 307 -2.53 35.51 0.95
N MET A 308 -2.15 34.30 0.57
CA MET A 308 -1.61 33.28 1.48
C MET A 308 -0.10 33.26 1.32
N THR A 309 0.57 33.70 2.35
CA THR A 309 2.05 33.65 2.48
C THR A 309 2.45 32.20 2.70
N LEU A 310 2.99 31.56 1.68
CA LEU A 310 3.71 30.31 1.81
C LEU A 310 5.08 30.58 2.36
N THR A 311 5.29 30.30 3.63
CA THR A 311 6.62 30.20 4.24
C THR A 311 7.32 28.96 3.69
N LEU A 312 8.21 29.18 2.73
CA LEU A 312 9.19 28.19 2.30
C LEU A 312 10.24 28.07 3.39
N SER A 313 10.19 27.02 4.18
CA SER A 313 11.34 26.57 4.95
C SER A 313 12.38 26.03 3.97
N PRO A 314 13.65 26.46 4.04
CA PRO A 314 14.70 25.85 3.24
C PRO A 314 14.99 24.45 3.80
N SER A 315 14.47 23.41 3.17
CA SER A 315 15.02 22.08 3.32
C SER A 315 16.40 22.09 2.68
N THR A 316 17.42 22.08 3.51
CA THR A 316 18.78 21.76 3.09
C THR A 316 18.80 20.30 2.62
N SER A 317 18.53 20.10 1.35
CA SER A 317 18.89 18.88 0.67
C SER A 317 20.41 18.80 0.65
N HIS A 318 20.98 17.94 1.48
CA HIS A 318 22.32 17.47 1.24
C HIS A 318 22.30 16.72 -0.10
N VAL A 319 22.62 17.44 -1.16
CA VAL A 319 23.00 16.86 -2.43
C VAL A 319 24.33 16.16 -2.16
N GLY A 320 24.30 14.84 -2.02
CA GLY A 320 25.53 14.04 -2.09
C GLY A 320 26.22 14.36 -3.41
N PRO A 321 27.56 14.29 -3.47
CA PRO A 321 28.34 14.86 -4.58
C PRO A 321 28.12 14.17 -5.92
N PHE A 322 27.33 13.13 -6.04
CA PHE A 322 27.02 12.51 -7.34
C PHE A 322 25.58 12.00 -7.37
N PRO A 323 24.82 12.33 -8.42
CA PRO A 323 23.60 11.62 -8.66
C PRO A 323 23.95 10.16 -8.98
N PHE A 324 23.50 9.24 -8.15
CA PHE A 324 23.11 7.98 -8.73
C PHE A 324 22.28 8.33 -9.96
N PRO A 325 22.49 7.74 -11.11
CA PRO A 325 21.50 7.79 -12.19
C PRO A 325 20.33 6.86 -11.84
N GLY A 326 19.75 7.09 -10.74
CA GLY A 326 18.60 6.51 -10.10
C GLY A 326 17.94 7.60 -9.29
N GLY A 327 17.66 8.75 -9.90
CA GLY A 327 16.69 9.70 -9.40
C GLY A 327 15.41 8.92 -9.25
N SER A 328 14.85 8.91 -8.02
CA SER A 328 13.62 8.26 -7.59
C SER A 328 12.79 7.73 -8.78
N SER A 329 13.14 6.53 -9.27
CA SER A 329 12.31 5.83 -10.22
C SER A 329 11.12 5.34 -9.40
N ASN A 330 9.99 6.02 -9.54
CA ASN A 330 8.69 5.50 -9.11
C ASN A 330 8.39 4.24 -9.94
N GLY A 331 9.07 3.13 -9.68
CA GLY A 331 8.85 1.91 -10.40
C GLY A 331 9.96 0.92 -10.07
N GLY A 332 9.63 -0.20 -9.45
CA GLY A 332 10.55 -1.26 -9.11
C GLY A 332 11.29 -1.89 -10.30
N SER A 333 11.77 -3.11 -10.13
CA SER A 333 12.51 -3.86 -11.14
C SER A 333 11.72 -5.00 -11.74
N ASP A 334 12.05 -5.32 -12.98
CA ASP A 334 11.72 -6.59 -13.62
C ASP A 334 12.98 -7.40 -13.87
N VAL A 335 12.90 -8.72 -13.74
CA VAL A 335 13.93 -9.65 -14.18
C VAL A 335 13.44 -10.43 -15.38
N TYR A 336 14.20 -10.39 -16.45
CA TYR A 336 13.92 -11.08 -17.71
C TYR A 336 14.87 -12.23 -17.90
N ARG A 337 14.36 -13.34 -18.41
CA ARG A 337 15.15 -14.46 -18.97
C ARG A 337 15.06 -14.41 -20.48
N ILE A 338 16.21 -14.37 -21.13
CA ILE A 338 16.33 -14.49 -22.58
C ILE A 338 16.95 -15.87 -22.82
N ALA A 339 16.18 -16.80 -23.33
CA ALA A 339 16.64 -18.15 -23.56
C ALA A 339 17.75 -18.21 -24.62
N ALA A 340 18.51 -19.30 -24.69
CA ALA A 340 19.60 -19.47 -25.63
C ALA A 340 19.13 -19.40 -27.10
N ASP A 341 17.85 -19.70 -27.38
CA ASP A 341 17.19 -19.56 -28.67
C ASP A 341 16.74 -18.14 -28.98
N GLY A 342 16.87 -17.20 -28.04
CA GLY A 342 16.48 -15.81 -28.12
C GLY A 342 15.08 -15.49 -27.59
N SER A 343 14.33 -16.46 -27.09
CA SER A 343 12.96 -16.25 -26.56
C SER A 343 13.00 -15.51 -25.21
N PRO A 344 12.40 -14.31 -25.08
CA PRO A 344 12.37 -13.57 -23.84
C PRO A 344 11.15 -13.94 -22.97
N SER A 345 11.33 -13.95 -21.65
CA SER A 345 10.25 -14.04 -20.68
C SER A 345 10.58 -13.17 -19.47
N ARG A 346 9.57 -12.53 -18.86
CA ARG A 346 9.70 -11.88 -17.57
C ARG A 346 9.44 -12.95 -16.51
N ILE A 347 10.40 -13.12 -15.59
CA ILE A 347 10.33 -14.17 -14.58
C ILE A 347 10.07 -13.63 -13.17
N TRP A 348 10.31 -12.34 -12.94
CA TRP A 348 10.07 -11.71 -11.66
C TRP A 348 9.81 -10.21 -11.81
N THR A 349 9.02 -9.64 -10.90
CA THR A 349 8.72 -8.20 -10.83
C THR A 349 8.55 -7.75 -9.40
N SER A 350 9.05 -6.56 -9.07
CA SER A 350 8.78 -5.87 -7.82
C SER A 350 8.48 -4.40 -8.10
N HIS A 351 7.52 -3.84 -7.39
CA HIS A 351 7.22 -2.41 -7.45
C HIS A 351 8.07 -1.58 -6.49
N GLU A 352 8.70 -2.21 -5.50
CA GLU A 352 9.40 -1.53 -4.41
C GLU A 352 10.92 -1.74 -4.47
N ASP A 353 11.37 -2.89 -4.92
CA ASP A 353 12.77 -3.26 -4.91
C ASP A 353 13.44 -3.01 -6.25
N ILE A 354 14.64 -2.41 -6.21
CA ILE A 354 15.50 -2.17 -7.38
C ILE A 354 16.62 -3.21 -7.38
N VAL A 355 16.68 -4.04 -8.42
CA VAL A 355 17.74 -5.05 -8.56
C VAL A 355 19.02 -4.38 -9.05
N TYR A 356 20.10 -4.51 -8.28
CA TYR A 356 21.45 -4.02 -8.62
C TYR A 356 22.42 -5.13 -9.02
N ALA A 357 22.18 -6.34 -8.56
CA ALA A 357 23.07 -7.46 -8.82
C ALA A 357 22.29 -8.74 -9.10
N LEU A 358 22.79 -9.52 -10.07
CA LEU A 358 22.33 -10.88 -10.37
C LEU A 358 23.51 -11.83 -10.33
N ALA A 359 23.36 -12.99 -9.71
CA ALA A 359 24.36 -14.05 -9.73
C ALA A 359 23.72 -15.42 -9.58
N PHE A 360 24.39 -16.46 -10.05
CA PHE A 360 24.04 -17.84 -9.77
C PHE A 360 24.84 -18.37 -8.58
N ASP A 361 24.17 -19.00 -7.64
CA ASP A 361 24.79 -19.70 -6.55
C ASP A 361 25.42 -21.03 -7.01
N SER A 362 25.95 -21.82 -6.09
CA SER A 362 26.55 -23.13 -6.37
C SER A 362 25.57 -24.22 -6.80
N HIS A 363 24.26 -23.98 -6.60
CA HIS A 363 23.14 -24.86 -6.95
C HIS A 363 22.44 -24.46 -8.23
N ASP A 364 23.02 -23.51 -8.99
CA ASP A 364 22.42 -22.90 -10.18
C ASP A 364 21.10 -22.17 -9.92
N LYS A 365 20.92 -21.61 -8.71
CA LYS A 365 19.81 -20.75 -8.36
C LYS A 365 20.13 -19.28 -8.64
N LEU A 366 19.24 -18.57 -9.29
CA LEU A 366 19.43 -17.14 -9.59
C LEU A 366 19.15 -16.31 -8.34
N LEU A 367 20.14 -15.57 -7.87
CA LEU A 367 20.00 -14.62 -6.78
C LEU A 367 19.95 -13.19 -7.31
N ALA A 368 19.05 -12.39 -6.75
CA ALA A 368 18.89 -10.98 -7.03
C ALA A 368 19.15 -10.15 -5.76
N GLY A 369 20.18 -9.31 -5.81
CA GLY A 369 20.50 -8.34 -4.76
C GLY A 369 19.81 -7.02 -5.04
N THR A 370 19.09 -6.50 -4.04
CA THR A 370 18.23 -5.33 -4.25
C THR A 370 18.66 -4.11 -3.44
N GLY A 371 18.19 -2.93 -3.90
CA GLY A 371 18.23 -1.67 -3.18
C GLY A 371 16.93 -1.33 -2.48
N ASN A 372 16.88 -0.12 -1.93
CA ASN A 372 15.82 0.44 -1.10
C ASN A 372 15.66 -0.24 0.26
N ARG A 373 15.58 -1.56 0.31
CA ARG A 373 15.38 -2.33 1.55
C ARG A 373 16.48 -3.34 1.81
N GLY A 374 17.33 -3.63 0.81
CA GLY A 374 18.48 -4.55 0.92
C GLY A 374 18.08 -6.02 1.00
N HIS A 375 17.02 -6.43 0.31
CA HIS A 375 16.61 -7.83 0.21
C HIS A 375 17.48 -8.60 -0.78
N VAL A 376 17.64 -9.88 -0.53
CA VAL A 376 18.18 -10.86 -1.47
C VAL A 376 17.09 -11.86 -1.79
N PHE A 377 16.70 -11.93 -3.06
CA PHE A 377 15.72 -12.88 -3.55
C PHE A 377 16.41 -14.04 -4.29
N GLU A 378 15.91 -15.25 -4.11
CA GLU A 378 16.15 -16.38 -5.00
C GLU A 378 14.97 -16.47 -5.98
N ILE A 379 15.26 -16.54 -7.29
CA ILE A 379 14.25 -16.56 -8.35
C ILE A 379 14.35 -17.92 -9.05
N ASP A 380 13.32 -18.75 -8.88
CA ASP A 380 13.26 -20.10 -9.43
C ASP A 380 12.55 -20.19 -10.77
N GLY A 381 11.63 -19.31 -11.04
CA GLY A 381 10.81 -19.33 -12.25
C GLY A 381 9.86 -18.15 -12.36
N GLN A 382 8.88 -18.29 -13.22
CA GLN A 382 7.86 -17.25 -13.39
C GLN A 382 7.01 -17.18 -12.12
N ASP A 383 7.10 -16.05 -11.42
CA ASP A 383 6.41 -15.75 -10.16
C ASP A 383 6.75 -16.72 -9.00
N GLU A 384 7.77 -17.58 -9.18
CA GLU A 384 8.32 -18.45 -8.14
C GLU A 384 9.62 -17.85 -7.61
N PHE A 385 9.60 -17.40 -6.37
CA PHE A 385 10.76 -16.81 -5.70
C PHE A 385 10.71 -16.99 -4.18
N SER A 386 11.83 -16.78 -3.54
CA SER A 386 11.94 -16.72 -2.09
C SER A 386 12.66 -15.45 -1.66
N ASP A 387 12.11 -14.71 -0.71
CA ASP A 387 12.83 -13.65 -0.01
C ASP A 387 13.74 -14.30 1.01
N LEU A 388 15.03 -14.45 0.65
CA LEU A 388 15.99 -15.20 1.44
C LEU A 388 16.38 -14.48 2.73
N LEU A 389 16.60 -13.17 2.64
CA LEU A 389 17.05 -12.37 3.76
C LEU A 389 16.98 -10.87 3.44
N LYS A 390 17.01 -10.08 4.50
CA LYS A 390 17.25 -8.64 4.46
C LYS A 390 18.63 -8.34 5.03
N ALA A 391 19.52 -7.79 4.20
CA ALA A 391 20.83 -7.36 4.65
C ALA A 391 20.74 -6.21 5.66
N PRO A 392 21.64 -6.08 6.64
CA PRO A 392 21.70 -4.93 7.54
C PRO A 392 22.32 -3.69 6.85
N ALA A 393 21.82 -3.39 5.67
CA ALA A 393 22.16 -2.25 4.80
C ALA A 393 20.99 -2.04 3.83
N SER A 394 20.87 -0.85 3.24
CA SER A 394 19.77 -0.57 2.33
C SER A 394 19.95 -1.11 0.91
N GLN A 395 21.15 -1.51 0.54
CA GLN A 395 21.48 -1.96 -0.82
C GLN A 395 22.43 -3.15 -0.80
N VAL A 396 22.13 -4.15 -1.64
CA VAL A 396 23.05 -5.22 -2.04
C VAL A 396 23.49 -4.93 -3.48
N THR A 397 24.75 -4.52 -3.65
CA THR A 397 25.25 -3.91 -4.90
C THR A 397 26.04 -4.85 -5.79
N GLY A 398 26.50 -5.97 -5.28
CA GLY A 398 27.30 -6.91 -6.06
C GLY A 398 27.42 -8.27 -5.41
N PHE A 399 27.67 -9.28 -6.25
CA PHE A 399 28.00 -10.65 -5.85
C PHE A 399 29.29 -11.10 -6.48
N ALA A 400 30.09 -11.89 -5.75
CA ALA A 400 31.26 -12.60 -6.29
C ALA A 400 31.26 -14.05 -5.79
N LYS A 401 31.68 -15.00 -6.62
CA LYS A 401 31.71 -16.42 -6.26
C LYS A 401 32.77 -16.71 -5.21
N ALA A 402 32.39 -17.42 -4.16
CA ALA A 402 33.32 -17.90 -3.17
C ALA A 402 33.88 -19.29 -3.57
N PRO A 403 35.19 -19.54 -3.46
CA PRO A 403 35.80 -20.81 -3.91
C PRO A 403 35.27 -22.04 -3.19
N GLN A 404 34.82 -21.89 -1.94
CA GLN A 404 34.27 -22.97 -1.12
C GLN A 404 32.74 -23.15 -1.28
N GLY A 405 32.15 -22.53 -2.27
CA GLY A 405 30.70 -22.42 -2.47
C GLY A 405 30.09 -21.21 -1.74
N GLY A 406 28.91 -20.82 -2.15
CA GLY A 406 28.28 -19.58 -1.72
C GLY A 406 28.74 -18.35 -2.51
N LEU A 407 28.33 -17.18 -2.07
CA LEU A 407 28.62 -15.90 -2.71
C LEU A 407 29.11 -14.87 -1.69
N TYR A 408 30.10 -14.08 -2.07
CA TYR A 408 30.38 -12.85 -1.35
C TYR A 408 29.34 -11.79 -1.83
N ALA A 409 28.67 -11.15 -0.88
CA ALA A 409 27.69 -10.11 -1.13
C ALA A 409 28.21 -8.76 -0.62
N ALA A 410 28.27 -7.79 -1.50
CA ALA A 410 28.65 -6.42 -1.18
C ALA A 410 27.42 -5.56 -0.91
N THR A 411 27.51 -4.66 0.08
CA THR A 411 26.43 -3.76 0.44
C THR A 411 26.85 -2.30 0.41
N SER A 412 25.88 -1.39 0.22
CA SER A 412 26.06 0.05 0.26
C SER A 412 25.08 0.74 1.22
N ASN A 413 25.37 2.00 1.55
CA ASN A 413 24.79 2.74 2.69
C ASN A 413 25.08 2.11 4.05
N LEU A 414 26.08 1.34 4.09
CA LEU A 414 26.96 0.72 5.08
C LEU A 414 27.78 -0.28 4.29
N GLY A 415 28.99 0.11 3.88
CA GLY A 415 29.88 -0.69 3.04
C GLY A 415 30.41 -1.92 3.76
N LYS A 416 29.71 -3.04 3.59
CA LYS A 416 30.06 -4.32 4.22
C LYS A 416 30.15 -5.42 3.19
N ILE A 417 30.97 -6.42 3.47
CA ILE A 417 31.05 -7.68 2.72
C ILE A 417 30.57 -8.82 3.60
N PHE A 418 29.67 -9.60 3.07
CA PHE A 418 29.12 -10.79 3.72
C PHE A 418 29.44 -12.04 2.90
N LEU A 419 29.53 -13.18 3.56
CA LEU A 419 29.51 -14.50 2.92
C LEU A 419 28.07 -15.05 3.03
N LEU A 420 27.43 -15.27 1.90
CA LEU A 420 26.10 -15.87 1.74
C LEU A 420 26.28 -17.37 1.39
N GLY A 421 25.72 -18.24 2.20
CA GLY A 421 25.86 -19.69 2.03
C GLY A 421 27.25 -20.23 2.42
N PRO A 422 27.61 -21.47 1.99
CA PRO A 422 26.86 -22.39 1.11
C PRO A 422 25.75 -23.21 1.81
N GLY A 423 25.65 -23.20 3.12
CA GLY A 423 24.62 -23.94 3.87
C GLY A 423 23.56 -23.01 4.47
N PRO A 424 22.47 -23.60 5.00
CA PRO A 424 21.47 -22.83 5.72
C PRO A 424 21.98 -22.32 7.07
N GLU A 425 21.29 -21.37 7.65
CA GLU A 425 21.50 -21.02 9.06
C GLU A 425 21.20 -22.23 9.98
N THR A 426 21.84 -22.27 11.13
CA THR A 426 21.58 -23.30 12.14
C THR A 426 20.32 -23.06 12.93
N GLU A 427 19.94 -21.78 13.04
CA GLU A 427 18.75 -21.30 13.72
C GLU A 427 18.24 -20.05 12.99
N GLY A 428 16.93 -19.95 12.88
CA GLY A 428 16.26 -18.78 12.33
C GLY A 428 15.02 -18.42 13.14
N THR A 429 14.71 -17.15 13.18
CA THR A 429 13.56 -16.61 13.92
C THR A 429 12.69 -15.78 13.01
N TYR A 430 11.40 -16.00 13.09
CA TYR A 430 10.39 -15.16 12.44
C TYR A 430 9.42 -14.63 13.49
N GLU A 431 9.19 -13.32 13.51
CA GLU A 431 8.17 -12.65 14.31
C GLU A 431 7.08 -12.11 13.37
N SER A 432 5.82 -12.49 13.60
CA SER A 432 4.71 -12.00 12.78
C SER A 432 4.52 -10.49 12.93
N ASP A 433 3.74 -9.88 12.03
CA ASP A 433 3.13 -8.59 12.33
C ASP A 433 2.18 -8.69 13.54
N VAL A 434 1.71 -7.55 14.01
CA VAL A 434 0.77 -7.48 15.12
C VAL A 434 -0.65 -7.65 14.59
N PHE A 435 -1.34 -8.67 15.09
CA PHE A 435 -2.74 -8.88 14.79
C PHE A 435 -3.63 -8.03 15.71
N ASP A 436 -4.59 -7.31 15.15
CA ASP A 436 -5.62 -6.56 15.84
C ASP A 436 -6.96 -7.31 15.77
N ALA A 437 -7.39 -7.87 16.89
CA ALA A 437 -8.70 -8.52 17.01
C ALA A 437 -9.86 -7.51 17.10
N LYS A 438 -9.59 -6.20 16.99
CA LYS A 438 -10.50 -5.06 17.12
C LYS A 438 -11.02 -4.85 18.53
N VAL A 439 -11.39 -5.90 19.20
CA VAL A 439 -11.90 -5.89 20.58
C VAL A 439 -11.06 -6.76 21.49
N PHE A 440 -11.21 -6.57 22.78
CA PHE A 440 -10.59 -7.42 23.79
C PHE A 440 -11.02 -8.87 23.58
N SER A 441 -10.06 -9.77 23.36
CA SER A 441 -10.30 -11.15 22.96
C SER A 441 -9.62 -12.15 23.89
N ARG A 442 -10.22 -13.32 24.04
CA ARG A 442 -9.61 -14.47 24.69
C ARG A 442 -8.89 -15.31 23.64
N TRP A 443 -7.61 -15.55 23.86
CA TRP A 443 -6.75 -16.33 22.98
C TRP A 443 -6.89 -17.82 23.31
N GLY A 444 -7.09 -18.64 22.27
CA GLY A 444 -7.31 -20.07 22.36
C GLY A 444 -6.08 -20.87 21.96
N ARG A 445 -6.27 -21.85 21.08
CA ARG A 445 -5.22 -22.73 20.57
C ARG A 445 -4.55 -22.12 19.36
N ALA A 446 -3.25 -22.41 19.23
CA ALA A 446 -2.48 -22.15 18.01
C ALA A 446 -2.26 -23.47 17.25
N GLU A 447 -2.32 -23.40 15.94
CA GLU A 447 -2.02 -24.52 15.06
C GLU A 447 -0.85 -24.13 14.17
N LEU A 448 0.12 -25.06 13.99
CA LEU A 448 1.23 -24.93 13.10
C LEU A 448 1.22 -26.10 12.13
N ARG A 449 1.20 -25.80 10.83
CA ARG A 449 1.39 -26.78 9.77
C ARG A 449 2.73 -26.57 9.13
N GLY A 450 3.46 -27.62 8.89
CA GLY A 450 4.80 -27.56 8.32
C GLY A 450 5.52 -28.90 8.40
N THR A 451 6.80 -28.89 8.11
CA THR A 451 7.68 -30.06 8.18
C THR A 451 8.77 -29.85 9.21
N GLY A 452 9.22 -30.95 9.85
CA GLY A 452 10.28 -30.95 10.86
C GLY A 452 9.77 -30.75 12.28
N SER A 453 10.26 -31.57 13.19
CA SER A 453 9.93 -31.52 14.63
C SER A 453 10.75 -30.45 15.39
N THR A 454 11.50 -29.63 14.70
CA THR A 454 12.47 -28.66 15.24
C THR A 454 12.01 -27.23 15.12
N VAL A 455 10.70 -27.02 15.07
CA VAL A 455 10.07 -25.68 15.07
C VAL A 455 9.45 -25.43 16.43
N GLU A 456 9.80 -24.31 17.05
CA GLU A 456 9.16 -23.82 18.25
C GLU A 456 8.21 -22.67 17.90
N LEU A 457 7.00 -22.69 18.43
CA LEU A 457 6.03 -21.61 18.32
C LEU A 457 5.88 -20.90 19.65
N LEU A 458 5.98 -19.58 19.65
CA LEU A 458 5.74 -18.73 20.80
C LEU A 458 4.65 -17.71 20.48
N ALA A 459 3.90 -17.31 21.49
CA ALA A 459 2.88 -16.26 21.37
C ALA A 459 3.03 -15.22 22.48
N ARG A 460 2.55 -14.01 22.22
CA ARG A 460 2.37 -12.94 23.19
C ARG A 460 1.16 -12.09 22.88
N SER A 461 0.66 -11.34 23.86
CA SER A 461 -0.52 -10.50 23.70
C SER A 461 -0.37 -9.16 24.42
N GLY A 462 -1.15 -8.16 23.98
CA GLY A 462 -1.13 -6.82 24.56
C GLY A 462 -2.37 -6.00 24.22
N ASN A 463 -2.49 -4.82 24.83
CA ASN A 463 -3.61 -3.90 24.60
C ASN A 463 -3.19 -2.57 23.95
N VAL A 464 -1.97 -2.51 23.43
CA VAL A 464 -1.43 -1.42 22.61
C VAL A 464 -0.89 -2.01 21.33
N ASP A 465 -0.99 -1.27 20.22
CA ASP A 465 -0.59 -1.71 18.88
C ASP A 465 0.92 -1.91 18.70
N ASN A 466 1.72 -1.23 19.54
CA ASN A 466 3.18 -1.35 19.48
C ASN A 466 3.68 -2.28 20.58
N PRO A 467 4.25 -3.46 20.23
CA PRO A 467 4.78 -4.39 21.20
C PRO A 467 5.96 -3.82 21.98
N ASP A 468 5.74 -3.50 23.23
CA ASP A 468 6.74 -2.98 24.14
C ASP A 468 6.78 -3.80 25.46
N ARG A 469 7.41 -3.23 26.50
CA ARG A 469 7.46 -3.82 27.84
C ARG A 469 6.09 -4.05 28.51
N ASN A 470 5.01 -3.47 27.98
CA ASN A 470 3.66 -3.58 28.52
C ASN A 470 2.89 -4.76 27.93
N TRP A 471 3.47 -5.46 26.95
CA TRP A 471 2.97 -6.73 26.45
C TRP A 471 3.32 -7.88 27.39
N SER A 472 2.60 -9.00 27.27
CA SER A 472 3.00 -10.22 27.96
C SER A 472 4.38 -10.70 27.45
N PRO A 473 5.15 -11.42 28.27
CA PRO A 473 6.35 -12.08 27.78
C PRO A 473 5.97 -13.13 26.72
N TRP A 474 6.93 -13.46 25.85
CA TRP A 474 6.79 -14.57 24.93
C TRP A 474 6.56 -15.87 25.71
N LYS A 475 5.54 -16.61 25.35
CA LYS A 475 5.19 -17.90 25.93
C LYS A 475 5.23 -18.96 24.86
N GLN A 476 5.97 -20.06 25.12
CA GLN A 476 6.05 -21.20 24.22
C GLN A 476 4.71 -21.95 24.20
N VAL A 477 4.27 -22.34 23.01
CA VAL A 477 3.07 -23.12 22.75
C VAL A 477 3.46 -24.59 22.65
N ASP A 478 2.88 -25.46 23.45
CA ASP A 478 3.10 -26.90 23.33
C ASP A 478 2.26 -27.50 22.19
N LEU A 479 2.88 -27.59 21.02
CA LEU A 479 2.21 -28.11 19.82
C LEU A 479 1.88 -29.61 19.88
N ASN A 480 2.45 -30.36 20.84
CA ASN A 480 2.24 -31.80 20.95
C ASN A 480 1.10 -32.20 21.89
N GLN A 481 0.63 -31.28 22.74
CA GLN A 481 -0.42 -31.55 23.71
C GLN A 481 -1.67 -30.74 23.41
N GLU A 482 -1.90 -29.66 24.14
CA GLU A 482 -3.13 -28.89 24.07
C GLU A 482 -3.07 -27.71 23.09
N SER A 483 -1.87 -27.33 22.64
CA SER A 483 -1.61 -26.20 21.73
C SER A 483 -2.16 -24.85 22.23
N GLU A 484 -2.48 -24.74 23.52
CA GLU A 484 -2.97 -23.48 24.10
C GLU A 484 -1.86 -22.43 24.10
N MET A 485 -2.19 -21.23 23.64
CA MET A 485 -1.25 -20.10 23.67
C MET A 485 -0.95 -19.69 25.12
N GLY A 486 -1.93 -19.79 26.02
CA GLY A 486 -1.80 -19.48 27.44
C GLY A 486 -1.33 -18.06 27.74
N VAL A 487 -1.56 -17.13 26.82
CA VAL A 487 -1.28 -15.71 26.98
C VAL A 487 -2.51 -14.99 27.56
N PRO A 488 -2.35 -13.83 28.22
CA PRO A 488 -3.46 -13.08 28.76
C PRO A 488 -4.47 -12.66 27.68
N PRO A 489 -5.77 -12.57 27.99
CA PRO A 489 -6.74 -11.95 27.11
C PRO A 489 -6.36 -10.51 26.80
N ALA A 490 -6.43 -10.11 25.54
CA ALA A 490 -6.05 -8.78 25.08
C ALA A 490 -6.61 -8.52 23.67
N ARG A 491 -6.53 -7.27 23.19
CA ARG A 491 -6.94 -6.89 21.83
C ARG A 491 -5.94 -7.35 20.76
N TYR A 492 -4.64 -7.31 21.08
CA TYR A 492 -3.58 -7.61 20.10
C TYR A 492 -2.87 -8.90 20.44
N ALA A 493 -2.43 -9.62 19.44
CA ALA A 493 -1.56 -10.78 19.56
C ALA A 493 -0.45 -10.77 18.52
N GLN A 494 0.62 -11.49 18.82
CA GLN A 494 1.75 -11.73 17.93
C GLN A 494 2.30 -13.11 18.17
N TRP A 495 2.75 -13.79 17.12
CA TRP A 495 3.43 -15.07 17.23
C TRP A 495 4.87 -15.00 16.72
N LYS A 496 5.67 -15.94 17.16
CA LYS A 496 7.07 -16.11 16.78
C LYS A 496 7.34 -17.58 16.49
N ALA A 497 7.98 -17.88 15.38
CA ALA A 497 8.53 -19.20 15.12
C ALA A 497 10.06 -19.16 15.25
N VAL A 498 10.63 -20.19 15.90
CA VAL A 498 12.05 -20.44 15.92
C VAL A 498 12.29 -21.78 15.21
N LEU A 499 13.04 -21.73 14.12
CA LEU A 499 13.38 -22.88 13.30
C LEU A 499 14.81 -23.31 13.61
N HIS A 500 15.02 -24.55 13.99
CA HIS A 500 16.34 -25.12 14.22
C HIS A 500 16.69 -26.10 13.10
N SER A 501 17.93 -26.07 12.61
CA SER A 501 18.38 -27.00 11.57
C SER A 501 18.15 -28.45 11.97
N GLY A 502 17.65 -29.26 11.05
CA GLY A 502 17.30 -30.64 11.30
C GLY A 502 17.10 -31.46 10.02
N ASN A 503 16.82 -32.75 10.19
CA ASN A 503 16.43 -33.62 9.10
C ASN A 503 15.12 -34.34 9.48
N PRO A 504 14.00 -34.12 8.77
CA PRO A 504 13.86 -33.26 7.57
C PRO A 504 14.10 -31.79 7.86
N LYS A 505 14.39 -30.99 6.82
CA LYS A 505 14.53 -29.54 6.94
C LYS A 505 13.24 -28.92 7.53
N PRO A 506 13.37 -28.01 8.51
CA PRO A 506 12.20 -27.35 9.09
C PRO A 506 11.57 -26.40 8.08
N ALA A 507 10.25 -26.45 7.99
CA ALA A 507 9.44 -25.48 7.25
C ALA A 507 8.13 -25.24 7.98
N VAL A 508 7.63 -24.00 7.90
CA VAL A 508 6.32 -23.60 8.42
C VAL A 508 5.48 -23.17 7.24
N ASP A 509 4.38 -23.86 6.98
CA ASP A 509 3.51 -23.55 5.85
C ASP A 509 2.35 -22.63 6.29
N THR A 510 1.81 -22.85 7.49
CA THR A 510 0.67 -22.08 8.01
C THR A 510 0.77 -21.99 9.53
N VAL A 511 0.46 -20.81 10.06
CA VAL A 511 0.20 -20.61 11.48
C VAL A 511 -1.21 -20.05 11.65
N THR A 512 -2.02 -20.67 12.50
CA THR A 512 -3.37 -20.25 12.82
C THR A 512 -3.50 -20.01 14.32
N LEU A 513 -3.97 -18.83 14.72
CA LEU A 513 -4.30 -18.50 16.09
C LEU A 513 -5.82 -18.40 16.23
N ASN A 514 -6.40 -19.26 17.09
CA ASN A 514 -7.82 -19.22 17.38
C ASN A 514 -8.10 -18.23 18.52
N TYR A 515 -9.14 -17.42 18.40
CA TYR A 515 -9.51 -16.45 19.42
C TYR A 515 -11.02 -16.27 19.50
N LEU A 516 -11.49 -15.84 20.69
CA LEU A 516 -12.89 -15.52 20.95
C LEU A 516 -12.97 -14.05 21.33
N PRO A 517 -13.54 -13.18 20.46
CA PRO A 517 -13.80 -11.79 20.81
C PRO A 517 -14.75 -11.69 22.00
N LYS A 518 -14.53 -10.75 22.89
CA LYS A 518 -15.49 -10.43 23.92
C LYS A 518 -16.63 -9.64 23.28
N ASN A 519 -17.88 -10.03 23.55
CA ASN A 519 -19.03 -9.27 23.10
C ASN A 519 -18.98 -7.85 23.65
N VAL A 520 -19.16 -6.85 22.77
CA VAL A 520 -19.24 -5.42 23.04
C VAL A 520 -20.59 -4.95 22.54
N ALA A 521 -21.28 -4.12 23.35
CA ALA A 521 -22.59 -3.62 22.96
C ALA A 521 -22.50 -2.76 21.69
N PRO A 522 -23.47 -2.90 20.77
CA PRO A 522 -23.53 -2.05 19.58
C PRO A 522 -23.62 -0.57 19.96
N GLU A 523 -23.14 0.31 19.09
CA GLU A 523 -23.23 1.75 19.26
C GLU A 523 -24.28 2.32 18.28
N VAL A 524 -25.21 3.14 18.78
CA VAL A 524 -26.10 3.95 17.94
C VAL A 524 -25.58 5.37 17.93
N GLU A 525 -25.06 5.82 16.80
CA GLU A 525 -24.37 7.12 16.66
C GLU A 525 -25.33 8.30 16.54
N ASP A 526 -26.38 8.15 15.73
CA ASP A 526 -27.37 9.19 15.46
C ASP A 526 -28.76 8.60 15.21
N VAL A 527 -29.81 9.35 15.60
CA VAL A 527 -31.21 9.06 15.28
C VAL A 527 -31.85 10.33 14.73
N SER A 528 -32.17 10.32 13.45
CA SER A 528 -32.78 11.43 12.72
C SER A 528 -34.24 11.14 12.41
N VAL A 529 -35.13 12.13 12.63
CA VAL A 529 -36.55 12.06 12.28
C VAL A 529 -36.82 13.09 11.20
N LEU A 530 -37.42 12.66 10.10
CA LEU A 530 -37.76 13.48 8.94
C LEU A 530 -39.27 13.41 8.66
N MET A 531 -39.92 14.55 8.66
CA MET A 531 -41.33 14.67 8.26
C MET A 531 -41.46 14.63 6.74
N GLY A 532 -42.50 13.99 6.24
CA GLY A 532 -42.75 13.91 4.79
C GLY A 532 -41.85 12.94 4.03
N VAL A 533 -41.21 12.00 4.71
CA VAL A 533 -40.26 11.02 4.12
C VAL A 533 -40.71 9.61 4.41
N ARG A 534 -40.82 8.81 3.34
CA ARG A 534 -41.04 7.35 3.43
C ARG A 534 -39.86 6.61 2.88
N TYR A 535 -39.19 5.85 3.73
CA TYR A 535 -38.12 4.93 3.33
C TYR A 535 -38.75 3.65 2.74
N GLN A 536 -38.16 3.16 1.64
CA GLN A 536 -38.61 1.94 1.01
C GLN A 536 -37.74 0.77 1.50
N PRO A 537 -38.34 -0.37 1.90
CA PRO A 537 -37.57 -1.57 2.21
C PRO A 537 -36.75 -1.99 0.98
N LEU A 538 -35.52 -2.42 1.19
CA LEU A 538 -34.73 -3.05 0.13
C LEU A 538 -35.47 -4.28 -0.39
N ALA A 539 -35.75 -4.34 -1.68
CA ALA A 539 -36.40 -5.49 -2.29
C ALA A 539 -35.52 -6.73 -2.06
N LYS A 540 -36.03 -7.73 -1.34
CA LYS A 540 -35.39 -9.03 -1.23
C LYS A 540 -35.29 -9.60 -2.65
N SER A 541 -34.07 -9.69 -3.20
CA SER A 541 -33.87 -10.34 -4.50
C SER A 541 -34.15 -11.83 -4.34
N THR A 542 -35.36 -12.25 -4.71
CA THR A 542 -35.69 -13.66 -4.95
C THR A 542 -35.21 -14.04 -6.35
N GLY A 543 -33.89 -14.09 -6.55
CA GLY A 543 -33.29 -14.47 -7.83
C GLY A 543 -32.38 -15.68 -7.65
N LEU A 544 -32.83 -16.83 -8.06
CA LEU A 544 -31.94 -17.92 -8.48
C LEU A 544 -31.12 -17.41 -9.69
N GLY A 545 -30.00 -16.78 -9.41
CA GLY A 545 -29.02 -16.39 -10.42
C GLY A 545 -27.64 -16.74 -9.88
N LEU A 546 -26.97 -17.69 -10.55
CA LEU A 546 -25.56 -17.93 -10.39
C LEU A 546 -24.83 -16.61 -10.68
N SER A 547 -24.47 -15.86 -9.66
CA SER A 547 -23.47 -14.80 -9.76
C SER A 547 -22.18 -15.33 -9.17
N THR A 548 -21.23 -15.61 -10.05
CA THR A 548 -19.81 -15.71 -9.74
C THR A 548 -19.33 -14.29 -9.41
N ASP A 549 -19.55 -13.84 -8.19
CA ASP A 549 -18.87 -12.66 -7.66
C ASP A 549 -17.98 -13.10 -6.51
N VAL A 550 -16.71 -13.26 -6.85
CA VAL A 550 -15.62 -13.24 -5.89
C VAL A 550 -15.47 -11.78 -5.45
N SER A 551 -16.21 -11.38 -4.43
CA SER A 551 -16.00 -10.10 -3.77
C SER A 551 -14.76 -10.21 -2.89
N VAL A 552 -13.65 -9.69 -3.38
CA VAL A 552 -12.50 -9.36 -2.57
C VAL A 552 -12.96 -8.27 -1.60
N SER A 553 -13.06 -8.61 -0.31
CA SER A 553 -13.37 -7.70 0.77
C SER A 553 -12.21 -6.72 0.97
N LEU A 554 -12.23 -5.60 0.26
CA LEU A 554 -11.51 -4.39 0.67
C LEU A 554 -12.44 -3.64 1.63
N GLY A 555 -12.06 -3.61 2.91
CA GLY A 555 -12.83 -3.08 4.03
C GLY A 555 -13.14 -1.58 3.97
N THR A 556 -14.16 -1.25 3.20
CA THR A 556 -14.99 -0.06 3.38
C THR A 556 -16.40 -0.44 2.96
N HIS A 557 -17.26 -0.74 3.94
CA HIS A 557 -18.69 -0.88 3.70
C HIS A 557 -19.26 0.47 3.28
N PHE A 558 -19.40 0.70 1.99
CA PHE A 558 -20.28 1.74 1.47
C PHE A 558 -21.71 1.23 1.58
N GLU A 559 -22.40 1.55 2.68
CA GLU A 559 -23.85 1.37 2.74
C GLU A 559 -24.50 2.32 1.73
N SER A 560 -25.13 1.74 0.71
CA SER A 560 -25.95 2.53 -0.22
C SER A 560 -27.10 3.20 0.56
N PRO A 561 -27.34 4.51 0.38
CA PRO A 561 -28.41 5.18 1.06
C PRO A 561 -29.77 4.51 0.71
N LEU A 562 -30.58 4.25 1.72
CA LEU A 562 -31.90 3.65 1.53
C LEU A 562 -32.77 4.55 0.62
N PRO A 563 -33.43 3.99 -0.40
CA PRO A 563 -34.29 4.76 -1.28
C PRO A 563 -35.44 5.35 -0.46
N SER A 564 -35.71 6.62 -0.67
CA SER A 564 -36.79 7.35 0.00
C SER A 564 -37.67 8.08 -1.00
N THR A 565 -38.93 8.18 -0.69
CA THR A 565 -39.90 8.97 -1.45
C THR A 565 -40.48 10.08 -0.59
N HIS A 566 -40.85 11.20 -1.21
CA HIS A 566 -41.62 12.23 -0.52
C HIS A 566 -43.03 11.72 -0.33
N ASP A 567 -43.48 11.62 0.91
CA ASP A 567 -44.83 11.22 1.29
C ASP A 567 -45.26 12.06 2.50
N ARG A 568 -46.07 13.05 2.26
CA ARG A 568 -46.48 14.09 3.22
C ARG A 568 -46.95 13.52 4.55
N ASP A 569 -47.71 12.43 4.50
CA ASP A 569 -48.37 11.86 5.67
C ASP A 569 -47.45 10.83 6.41
N SER A 570 -46.19 10.76 6.02
CA SER A 570 -45.21 9.84 6.61
C SER A 570 -44.16 10.53 7.47
N ILE A 571 -43.77 9.84 8.52
CA ILE A 571 -42.62 10.19 9.36
C ILE A 571 -41.55 9.12 9.13
N GLY A 572 -40.38 9.54 8.61
CA GLY A 572 -39.20 8.68 8.43
C GLY A 572 -38.25 8.80 9.60
N VAL A 573 -37.86 7.69 10.16
CA VAL A 573 -36.81 7.59 11.18
C VAL A 573 -35.62 6.87 10.56
N LYS A 574 -34.43 7.46 10.66
CA LYS A 574 -33.17 6.88 10.17
C LYS A 574 -32.16 6.95 11.30
N TRP A 575 -31.29 5.93 11.38
CA TRP A 575 -30.21 5.91 12.35
C TRP A 575 -28.94 5.33 11.75
N ASN A 576 -27.80 5.66 12.38
CA ASN A 576 -26.53 5.00 12.17
C ASN A 576 -26.22 4.16 13.38
N ALA A 577 -25.81 2.93 13.14
CA ALA A 577 -25.37 2.02 14.18
C ALA A 577 -24.20 1.19 13.69
N ASN A 578 -23.28 0.93 14.60
CA ASN A 578 -22.07 0.14 14.37
C ASN A 578 -21.89 -0.88 15.49
N ASP A 579 -21.16 -1.94 15.22
CA ASP A 579 -20.77 -2.94 16.18
C ASP A 579 -19.30 -3.30 15.98
N ASP A 580 -18.49 -3.21 17.05
CA ASP A 580 -17.06 -3.46 17.01
C ASP A 580 -16.72 -4.95 16.81
N ASN A 581 -17.68 -5.84 17.05
CA ASN A 581 -17.56 -7.27 16.78
C ASN A 581 -17.96 -7.64 15.35
N ASP A 582 -18.49 -6.70 14.54
CA ASP A 582 -19.14 -6.95 13.26
C ASP A 582 -20.38 -7.86 13.39
N ASP A 583 -21.09 -7.78 14.52
CA ASP A 583 -22.27 -8.58 14.78
C ASP A 583 -23.48 -8.16 13.95
N GLN A 584 -24.37 -9.12 13.68
CA GLN A 584 -25.63 -8.81 13.04
C GLN A 584 -26.56 -8.09 14.02
N LEU A 585 -26.99 -6.89 13.65
CA LEU A 585 -27.82 -6.07 14.49
C LEU A 585 -29.30 -6.16 14.11
N VAL A 586 -30.13 -6.15 15.15
CA VAL A 586 -31.59 -5.99 15.03
C VAL A 586 -32.03 -4.78 15.82
N TYR A 587 -33.02 -4.06 15.27
CA TYR A 587 -33.43 -2.79 15.83
C TYR A 587 -34.90 -2.82 16.27
N SER A 588 -35.20 -2.06 17.36
CA SER A 588 -36.55 -1.76 17.79
C SER A 588 -36.72 -0.25 17.92
N VAL A 589 -37.83 0.26 17.40
CA VAL A 589 -38.17 1.69 17.41
C VAL A 589 -39.29 1.93 18.37
N TYR A 590 -39.08 2.86 19.28
CA TYR A 590 -40.06 3.30 20.30
C TYR A 590 -40.31 4.79 20.14
N TYR A 591 -41.49 5.24 20.62
CA TYR A 591 -41.81 6.66 20.71
C TYR A 591 -42.32 7.02 22.09
N ARG A 592 -42.30 8.30 22.42
CA ARG A 592 -42.83 8.88 23.64
C ARG A 592 -43.29 10.31 23.37
N GLY A 593 -44.49 10.64 23.78
CA GLY A 593 -45.05 12.01 23.73
C GLY A 593 -44.51 12.90 24.85
N ASP A 594 -44.67 14.21 24.66
CA ASP A 594 -44.33 15.18 25.68
C ASP A 594 -45.15 14.94 26.95
N GLY A 595 -44.47 14.93 28.13
CA GLY A 595 -45.07 14.66 29.41
C GLY A 595 -45.37 13.19 29.74
N GLU A 596 -45.15 12.29 28.80
CA GLU A 596 -45.26 10.85 29.02
C GLU A 596 -43.97 10.28 29.64
N THR A 597 -44.09 9.26 30.46
CA THR A 597 -42.95 8.57 31.10
C THR A 597 -42.67 7.23 30.45
N ARG A 598 -43.61 6.65 29.74
CA ARG A 598 -43.54 5.30 29.16
C ARG A 598 -43.23 5.36 27.68
N TRP A 599 -42.28 4.51 27.28
CA TRP A 599 -41.96 4.25 25.88
C TRP A 599 -42.95 3.25 25.30
N LEU A 600 -43.49 3.55 24.13
CA LEU A 600 -44.39 2.71 23.36
C LEU A 600 -43.68 2.17 22.15
N LEU A 601 -43.81 0.85 21.89
CA LEU A 601 -43.19 0.20 20.75
C LEU A 601 -43.91 0.59 19.45
N LEU A 602 -43.17 1.10 18.47
CA LEU A 602 -43.64 1.31 17.10
C LEU A 602 -43.39 0.09 16.23
N LYS A 603 -42.17 -0.45 16.28
CA LYS A 603 -41.74 -1.56 15.45
C LYS A 603 -40.57 -2.28 16.10
N ASP A 604 -40.53 -3.59 15.97
CA ASP A 604 -39.44 -4.46 16.40
C ASP A 604 -38.90 -5.29 15.24
N ASN A 605 -37.79 -5.97 15.48
CA ASN A 605 -37.14 -6.90 14.57
C ASN A 605 -36.82 -6.27 13.18
N LEU A 606 -36.41 -5.01 13.15
CA LEU A 606 -35.92 -4.34 11.96
C LEU A 606 -34.48 -4.73 11.70
N ILE A 607 -34.16 -4.96 10.43
CA ILE A 607 -32.79 -5.24 9.97
C ILE A 607 -32.21 -3.97 9.31
N GLU A 608 -33.10 -3.22 8.64
CA GLU A 608 -32.74 -1.95 7.98
C GLU A 608 -32.52 -0.85 9.03
N LYS A 609 -31.65 0.10 8.72
CA LYS A 609 -31.33 1.23 9.58
C LYS A 609 -32.30 2.43 9.35
N ALA A 610 -33.51 2.14 8.91
CA ALA A 610 -34.58 3.13 8.80
C ALA A 610 -35.95 2.47 8.95
N TYR A 611 -36.94 3.26 9.38
CA TYR A 611 -38.32 2.87 9.47
C TYR A 611 -39.22 4.06 9.16
N SER A 612 -40.36 3.84 8.50
CA SER A 612 -41.36 4.89 8.25
C SER A 612 -42.73 4.44 8.73
N PHE A 613 -43.44 5.36 9.29
CA PHE A 613 -44.82 5.17 9.74
C PHE A 613 -45.71 6.36 9.38
N ASP A 614 -47.02 6.14 9.43
CA ASP A 614 -47.99 7.17 9.13
C ASP A 614 -48.08 8.17 10.30
N ALA A 615 -48.03 9.48 10.01
CA ALA A 615 -48.09 10.53 10.99
C ALA A 615 -49.41 10.53 11.76
N SER A 616 -50.52 10.06 11.14
CA SER A 616 -51.84 9.96 11.75
C SER A 616 -51.93 8.93 12.88
N LEU A 617 -50.93 8.10 13.07
CA LEU A 617 -50.82 7.19 14.23
C LEU A 617 -50.55 7.93 15.54
N LEU A 618 -50.08 9.17 15.47
CA LEU A 618 -49.75 10.00 16.61
C LEU A 618 -50.72 11.20 16.68
N PRO A 619 -51.38 11.47 17.83
CA PRO A 619 -52.05 12.73 18.07
C PRO A 619 -51.14 13.94 17.88
N ASP A 620 -51.71 15.10 17.58
CA ASP A 620 -50.95 16.33 17.49
C ASP A 620 -50.19 16.62 18.79
N GLY A 621 -48.88 16.87 18.70
CA GLY A 621 -48.04 17.06 19.87
C GLY A 621 -46.56 16.93 19.60
N GLY A 622 -45.75 17.05 20.66
CA GLY A 622 -44.31 16.86 20.60
C GLY A 622 -43.94 15.43 20.97
N TYR A 623 -42.95 14.88 20.28
CA TYR A 623 -42.52 13.49 20.42
C TYR A 623 -41.01 13.34 20.36
N VAL A 624 -40.54 12.23 20.92
CA VAL A 624 -39.16 11.72 20.80
C VAL A 624 -39.25 10.27 20.37
N VAL A 625 -38.40 9.87 19.46
CA VAL A 625 -38.20 8.46 19.06
C VAL A 625 -36.94 7.94 19.73
N LYS A 626 -36.99 6.69 20.16
CA LYS A 626 -35.84 5.96 20.67
C LYS A 626 -35.63 4.72 19.81
N VAL A 627 -34.38 4.55 19.33
CA VAL A 627 -33.93 3.34 18.66
C VAL A 627 -33.11 2.51 19.62
N VAL A 628 -33.42 1.23 19.71
CA VAL A 628 -32.66 0.23 20.46
C VAL A 628 -32.03 -0.70 19.44
N ALA A 629 -30.72 -0.82 19.47
CA ALA A 629 -29.96 -1.80 18.72
C ALA A 629 -29.61 -2.99 19.60
N SER A 630 -29.65 -4.19 19.06
CA SER A 630 -29.30 -5.43 19.74
C SER A 630 -28.54 -6.36 18.81
N ASP A 631 -27.48 -7.00 19.32
CA ASP A 631 -26.66 -8.02 18.70
C ASP A 631 -27.23 -9.46 18.86
N ALA A 632 -28.47 -9.56 19.36
CA ALA A 632 -29.14 -10.84 19.63
C ALA A 632 -29.11 -11.87 18.49
N PRO A 633 -29.11 -11.51 17.20
CA PRO A 633 -28.96 -12.50 16.13
C PRO A 633 -27.64 -13.27 16.15
N SER A 634 -26.56 -12.66 16.68
CA SER A 634 -25.21 -13.25 16.71
C SER A 634 -24.89 -14.00 18.02
N HIS A 635 -25.70 -13.81 19.08
CA HIS A 635 -25.40 -14.33 20.40
C HIS A 635 -26.48 -15.27 20.95
N SER A 636 -26.06 -16.10 21.91
CA SER A 636 -26.98 -16.96 22.65
C SER A 636 -27.91 -16.16 23.57
N PRO A 637 -29.11 -16.67 23.85
CA PRO A 637 -30.04 -16.00 24.78
C PRO A 637 -29.38 -15.70 26.14
N GLY A 638 -29.35 -14.43 26.52
CA GLY A 638 -28.76 -13.95 27.76
C GLY A 638 -27.32 -13.40 27.63
N GLU A 639 -26.67 -13.56 26.50
CA GLU A 639 -25.36 -12.97 26.20
C GLU A 639 -25.46 -11.76 25.28
N ALA A 640 -26.60 -11.59 24.61
CA ALA A 640 -26.88 -10.45 23.77
C ALA A 640 -26.84 -9.13 24.55
N LEU A 641 -26.23 -8.13 23.95
CA LEU A 641 -26.14 -6.79 24.47
C LEU A 641 -27.02 -5.83 23.68
N THR A 642 -27.39 -4.74 24.32
CA THR A 642 -28.24 -3.72 23.70
C THR A 642 -27.78 -2.34 24.05
N THR A 643 -27.97 -1.42 23.12
CA THR A 643 -27.81 0.01 23.36
C THR A 643 -29.00 0.76 22.82
N SER A 644 -29.21 2.02 23.23
CA SER A 644 -30.29 2.85 22.70
C SER A 644 -29.91 4.31 22.60
N LYS A 645 -30.50 4.99 21.64
CA LYS A 645 -30.37 6.44 21.47
C LYS A 645 -31.69 7.09 21.15
N GLU A 646 -31.90 8.28 21.71
CA GLU A 646 -33.08 9.08 21.48
C GLU A 646 -32.84 10.11 20.38
N SER A 647 -33.88 10.39 19.57
CA SER A 647 -33.85 11.46 18.60
C SER A 647 -33.96 12.84 19.27
N ARG A 648 -33.75 13.89 18.50
CA ARG A 648 -34.22 15.21 18.89
C ARG A 648 -35.75 15.22 18.95
N ARG A 649 -36.33 16.07 19.81
CA ARG A 649 -37.74 16.30 19.85
C ARG A 649 -38.25 16.83 18.50
N PHE A 650 -39.36 16.28 18.02
CA PHE A 650 -40.04 16.71 16.81
C PHE A 650 -41.54 16.92 17.11
N GLU A 651 -42.22 17.60 16.23
CA GLU A 651 -43.67 17.90 16.39
C GLU A 651 -44.44 17.20 15.29
N VAL A 652 -45.62 16.67 15.65
CA VAL A 652 -46.61 16.10 14.74
C VAL A 652 -47.83 16.99 14.78
N ASP A 653 -48.31 17.38 13.62
CA ASP A 653 -49.55 18.09 13.43
C ASP A 653 -50.20 17.56 12.15
N THR A 654 -51.31 16.90 12.32
CA THR A 654 -52.10 16.32 11.21
C THR A 654 -53.49 16.94 11.10
N THR A 655 -53.83 17.90 11.96
CA THR A 655 -55.12 18.54 12.02
C THR A 655 -55.15 19.76 11.11
N PRO A 656 -56.02 19.78 10.09
CA PRO A 656 -56.14 20.94 9.22
C PRO A 656 -56.70 22.17 9.95
N PRO A 657 -56.23 23.38 9.61
CA PRO A 657 -56.80 24.61 10.11
C PRO A 657 -58.25 24.78 9.70
N ARG A 658 -59.05 25.41 10.54
CA ARG A 658 -60.47 25.69 10.26
C ARG A 658 -60.65 27.10 9.77
N VAL A 659 -61.51 27.25 8.77
CA VAL A 659 -61.95 28.55 8.28
C VAL A 659 -63.27 28.87 8.95
N GLU A 660 -63.30 29.92 9.76
CA GLU A 660 -64.49 30.42 10.47
C GLU A 660 -64.96 31.74 9.91
N ASN A 661 -66.26 31.98 9.97
CA ASN A 661 -66.94 33.24 9.61
C ASN A 661 -66.66 33.74 8.17
N LEU A 662 -66.53 32.78 7.21
CA LEU A 662 -66.34 33.16 5.82
C LEU A 662 -67.54 33.88 5.27
N ILE A 663 -67.36 35.17 5.02
CA ILE A 663 -68.41 36.11 4.46
C ILE A 663 -67.76 36.73 3.24
N ALA A 664 -68.55 36.75 2.14
CA ALA A 664 -68.25 37.53 0.97
C ALA A 664 -69.40 38.46 0.64
N SER A 665 -69.10 39.68 0.23
CA SER A 665 -70.10 40.71 -0.16
C SER A 665 -69.63 41.50 -1.37
N ILE A 666 -70.57 41.90 -2.25
CA ILE A 666 -70.24 42.73 -3.41
C ILE A 666 -70.25 44.19 -2.95
N GLU A 667 -69.09 44.84 -3.06
CA GLU A 667 -68.89 46.26 -2.80
C GLU A 667 -68.48 46.95 -4.10
N SER A 668 -69.45 47.65 -4.75
CA SER A 668 -69.24 48.29 -6.05
C SER A 668 -68.88 47.34 -7.16
N THR A 669 -67.60 47.33 -7.61
CA THR A 669 -67.06 46.51 -8.67
C THR A 669 -66.05 45.41 -8.09
N GLN A 670 -66.13 45.19 -6.80
CA GLN A 670 -65.18 44.24 -6.11
C GLN A 670 -65.99 43.35 -5.17
N ILE A 671 -65.41 42.16 -4.91
CA ILE A 671 -65.91 41.27 -3.87
C ILE A 671 -64.99 41.47 -2.65
N ARG A 672 -65.60 41.87 -1.52
CA ARG A 672 -64.90 41.87 -0.24
C ARG A 672 -65.08 40.51 0.40
N VAL A 673 -63.96 39.88 0.76
CA VAL A 673 -63.89 38.55 1.40
C VAL A 673 -63.36 38.75 2.80
N ARG A 674 -64.03 38.19 3.79
CA ARG A 674 -63.57 38.18 5.18
C ARG A 674 -63.70 36.78 5.75
N PHE A 675 -62.70 36.35 6.48
CA PHE A 675 -62.74 35.11 7.23
C PHE A 675 -61.69 35.12 8.33
N ARG A 676 -61.80 34.15 9.24
CA ARG A 676 -60.82 33.85 10.28
C ARG A 676 -60.32 32.45 10.04
N ALA A 677 -59.01 32.30 10.01
CA ALA A 677 -58.35 31.01 10.03
C ALA A 677 -57.94 30.66 11.48
N VAL A 678 -58.26 29.46 11.93
CA VAL A 678 -57.94 28.98 13.29
C VAL A 678 -57.35 27.63 13.22
N ASP A 679 -56.16 27.51 13.78
CA ASP A 679 -55.48 26.22 13.99
C ASP A 679 -55.35 25.92 15.48
N GLY A 680 -55.46 24.62 15.83
CA GLY A 680 -55.44 24.18 17.22
C GLY A 680 -54.01 23.98 17.78
N PHE A 681 -53.04 23.76 16.89
CA PHE A 681 -51.72 23.36 17.30
C PHE A 681 -50.60 24.24 16.69
N SER A 682 -50.60 24.47 15.39
CA SER A 682 -49.53 25.18 14.72
C SER A 682 -50.01 26.55 14.16
N ASN A 683 -49.04 27.37 13.74
CA ASN A 683 -49.36 28.67 13.15
C ASN A 683 -49.84 28.52 11.70
N ILE A 684 -50.79 29.40 11.32
CA ILE A 684 -51.16 29.52 9.92
C ILE A 684 -49.97 29.99 9.11
N LYS A 685 -49.73 29.33 7.99
CA LYS A 685 -48.63 29.62 7.10
C LYS A 685 -48.99 30.48 5.91
N ARG A 686 -50.15 30.16 5.29
CA ARG A 686 -50.68 30.90 4.14
C ARG A 686 -52.16 30.64 3.90
N ALA A 687 -52.77 31.52 3.23
CA ALA A 687 -54.11 31.33 2.69
C ALA A 687 -54.17 31.67 1.20
N GLU A 688 -55.08 31.02 0.51
CA GLU A 688 -55.33 31.21 -0.91
C GLU A 688 -56.84 31.26 -1.15
N PHE A 689 -57.28 31.96 -2.18
CA PHE A 689 -58.63 31.99 -2.60
C PHE A 689 -58.84 31.78 -4.10
N SER A 690 -59.97 31.31 -4.49
CA SER A 690 -60.44 31.18 -5.87
C SER A 690 -61.85 31.67 -5.99
N VAL A 691 -62.17 32.36 -7.08
CA VAL A 691 -63.51 32.81 -7.43
C VAL A 691 -63.93 32.11 -8.71
N ASP A 692 -65.13 31.51 -8.71
CA ASP A 692 -65.72 30.80 -9.85
C ASP A 692 -64.79 29.74 -10.51
N ALA A 693 -64.13 28.96 -9.69
CA ALA A 693 -63.17 27.97 -10.11
C ALA A 693 -61.99 28.52 -10.96
N GLY A 694 -61.65 29.79 -10.81
CA GLY A 694 -60.47 30.40 -11.39
C GLY A 694 -59.22 30.00 -10.68
N ASP A 695 -58.07 30.57 -11.09
CA ASP A 695 -56.76 30.29 -10.51
C ASP A 695 -56.72 30.63 -9.02
N TRP A 696 -55.99 29.83 -8.26
CA TRP A 696 -55.72 30.05 -6.86
C TRP A 696 -54.77 31.25 -6.70
N LYS A 697 -55.14 32.18 -5.84
CA LYS A 697 -54.35 33.39 -5.56
C LYS A 697 -54.04 33.46 -4.07
N TYR A 698 -52.81 33.79 -3.77
CA TYR A 698 -52.36 34.05 -2.40
C TYR A 698 -53.04 35.29 -1.83
N VAL A 699 -53.32 35.27 -0.53
CA VAL A 699 -53.82 36.41 0.22
C VAL A 699 -53.08 36.57 1.54
N GLU A 700 -52.74 37.82 1.88
CA GLU A 700 -52.13 38.17 3.14
C GLU A 700 -53.16 38.32 4.26
N PRO A 701 -52.81 37.92 5.50
CA PRO A 701 -53.67 38.23 6.65
C PRO A 701 -53.75 39.74 6.89
N SER A 702 -54.75 40.17 7.63
CA SER A 702 -54.95 41.58 7.97
C SER A 702 -53.76 42.19 8.73
N GLY A 703 -52.96 41.36 9.43
CA GLY A 703 -51.74 41.73 10.12
C GLY A 703 -50.49 41.78 9.23
N GLN A 704 -50.60 41.43 7.94
CA GLN A 704 -49.53 41.32 6.94
C GLN A 704 -48.49 40.17 7.20
N LEU A 705 -48.48 39.60 8.37
CA LEU A 705 -47.64 38.44 8.72
C LEU A 705 -48.55 37.27 9.10
N SER A 706 -48.19 36.08 8.62
CA SER A 706 -48.88 34.83 8.98
C SER A 706 -47.99 34.07 9.97
N ASP A 707 -48.12 34.42 11.24
CA ASP A 707 -47.23 33.93 12.32
C ASP A 707 -47.98 33.51 13.59
N ALA A 708 -49.31 33.47 13.55
CA ALA A 708 -50.16 33.10 14.68
C ALA A 708 -51.05 31.89 14.35
N ARG A 709 -51.58 31.25 15.40
CA ARG A 709 -52.57 30.16 15.27
C ARG A 709 -53.94 30.66 14.84
N ILE A 710 -54.20 31.94 14.99
CA ILE A 710 -55.42 32.59 14.60
C ILE A 710 -55.08 33.81 13.75
N GLU A 711 -55.56 33.81 12.51
CA GLU A 711 -55.31 34.89 11.55
C GLU A 711 -56.65 35.40 10.97
N ASP A 712 -56.80 36.70 10.92
CA ASP A 712 -57.96 37.36 10.29
C ASP A 712 -57.56 37.81 8.88
N TYR A 713 -58.46 37.58 7.93
CA TYR A 713 -58.27 37.94 6.53
C TYR A 713 -59.46 38.93 6.12
N ASP A 714 -59.08 40.02 5.50
CA ASP A 714 -60.02 41.00 4.95
C ASP A 714 -59.43 41.63 3.68
N PHE A 715 -59.95 41.26 2.52
CA PHE A 715 -59.36 41.67 1.25
C PHE A 715 -60.40 41.88 0.16
N MET A 716 -60.00 42.61 -0.89
CA MET A 716 -60.86 42.96 -2.03
C MET A 716 -60.34 42.17 -3.27
N VAL A 717 -61.34 41.64 -3.99
CA VAL A 717 -61.02 40.90 -5.26
C VAL A 717 -61.79 41.61 -6.36
N PRO A 718 -61.18 42.07 -7.47
CA PRO A 718 -61.87 42.66 -8.60
C PRO A 718 -62.89 41.67 -9.19
N LEU A 719 -64.08 42.13 -9.43
CA LEU A 719 -65.07 41.35 -10.15
C LEU A 719 -64.76 41.45 -11.65
N ASP A 720 -64.66 40.31 -12.31
CA ASP A 720 -64.36 40.29 -13.75
C ASP A 720 -65.67 40.59 -14.52
N THR A 721 -65.82 41.85 -14.94
CA THR A 721 -67.00 42.34 -15.63
C THR A 721 -67.27 41.64 -16.97
N ALA A 722 -66.32 40.83 -17.47
CA ALA A 722 -66.59 40.05 -18.69
C ALA A 722 -67.38 38.76 -18.44
N LYS A 723 -67.62 38.39 -17.19
CA LYS A 723 -68.46 37.26 -16.77
C LYS A 723 -69.78 37.70 -16.09
N ASP A 724 -70.12 38.93 -16.17
CA ASP A 724 -71.26 39.60 -15.48
C ASP A 724 -72.66 39.08 -15.83
N GLY A 725 -72.80 37.92 -16.41
CA GLY A 725 -74.09 37.27 -16.61
C GLY A 725 -74.42 36.19 -15.59
N ALA A 726 -73.46 35.85 -14.64
CA ALA A 726 -73.73 34.86 -13.65
C ALA A 726 -74.56 35.39 -12.50
N SER A 727 -75.66 34.74 -12.23
CA SER A 727 -76.56 35.07 -11.11
C SER A 727 -76.01 34.76 -9.74
N GLU A 728 -74.92 34.03 -9.70
CA GLU A 728 -74.21 33.59 -8.45
C GLU A 728 -72.73 33.48 -8.67
N HIS A 729 -71.94 33.89 -7.68
CA HIS A 729 -70.48 33.67 -7.62
C HIS A 729 -70.10 32.76 -6.45
N VAL A 730 -69.08 31.89 -6.63
CA VAL A 730 -68.57 31.02 -5.61
C VAL A 730 -67.21 31.50 -5.20
N VAL A 731 -67.03 31.85 -3.95
CA VAL A 731 -65.69 32.10 -3.37
C VAL A 731 -65.25 30.89 -2.54
N VAL A 732 -64.14 30.35 -2.87
CA VAL A 732 -63.47 29.23 -2.09
C VAL A 732 -62.17 29.75 -1.51
N VAL A 733 -62.01 29.53 -0.25
CA VAL A 733 -60.73 29.81 0.46
C VAL A 733 -60.13 28.52 0.96
N ARG A 734 -58.80 28.42 0.94
CA ARG A 734 -58.08 27.37 1.56
C ARG A 734 -56.95 27.97 2.38
N VAL A 735 -56.71 27.35 3.54
CA VAL A 735 -55.73 27.80 4.50
C VAL A 735 -54.80 26.66 4.80
N TYR A 736 -53.52 26.95 4.89
CA TYR A 736 -52.50 26.01 5.20
C TYR A 736 -51.80 26.40 6.51
N ASP A 737 -51.54 25.43 7.33
CA ASP A 737 -50.72 25.58 8.52
C ASP A 737 -49.21 25.43 8.22
N LYS A 738 -48.39 25.46 9.26
CA LYS A 738 -46.92 25.24 9.21
C LYS A 738 -46.55 23.87 8.64
N TYR A 739 -47.37 22.86 8.84
CA TYR A 739 -47.16 21.46 8.42
C TYR A 739 -47.87 21.12 7.11
N GLU A 740 -48.37 22.15 6.39
CA GLU A 740 -49.08 22.02 5.11
C GLU A 740 -50.42 21.29 5.21
N ASN A 741 -51.00 21.14 6.41
CA ASN A 741 -52.38 20.68 6.47
C ASN A 741 -53.31 21.76 5.92
N MET A 742 -54.29 21.33 5.12
CA MET A 742 -55.15 22.23 4.38
C MET A 742 -56.60 22.15 4.85
N GLY A 743 -57.14 23.28 5.36
CA GLY A 743 -58.54 23.49 5.58
C GLY A 743 -59.16 24.36 4.47
N ALA A 744 -60.36 24.06 4.07
CA ALA A 744 -61.06 24.81 3.04
C ALA A 744 -62.51 25.15 3.42
N ALA A 745 -62.97 26.27 2.96
CA ALA A 745 -64.39 26.68 3.07
C ALA A 745 -64.88 27.42 1.81
N LYS A 746 -66.16 27.42 1.57
CA LYS A 746 -66.81 28.17 0.45
C LYS A 746 -67.98 28.99 0.90
N THR A 747 -68.21 30.06 0.20
CA THR A 747 -69.42 30.87 0.33
C THR A 747 -70.01 31.24 -1.04
N LEU A 748 -71.27 31.40 -1.09
CA LEU A 748 -72.01 31.79 -2.30
C LEU A 748 -72.45 33.25 -2.21
N LEU A 749 -72.20 33.98 -3.27
CA LEU A 749 -72.67 35.36 -3.48
C LEU A 749 -73.78 35.36 -4.53
N LYS A 750 -74.93 35.95 -4.22
CA LYS A 750 -75.95 36.20 -5.22
C LYS A 750 -75.63 37.52 -5.90
N GLY A 751 -75.50 37.49 -7.24
CA GLY A 751 -75.49 38.70 -8.05
C GLY A 751 -76.77 39.54 -7.81
N LYS A 752 -76.61 40.84 -7.81
CA LYS A 752 -77.71 41.71 -7.65
C LYS A 752 -78.62 41.65 -8.87
#